data_329dd9cd071a75de2074b441a0a828e2
#
_entry.id   329dd9cd071a75de2074b441a0a828e2
#
_cell.length_a   1.000
_cell.length_b   1.000
_cell.length_c   1.000
_cell.angle_alpha   90.00
_cell.angle_beta   90.00
_cell.angle_gamma   90.00
#
_symmetry.space_group_name_H-M   'P 1'
#
loop_
_entity.id
_entity.type
_entity.pdbx_description
1 polymer ?
#
loop_
_entity_poly.entity_id
_entity_poly.type
_entity_poly.pdbx_seq_one_letter_code
_entity_poly.pdbx_strand_id
1 'polypeptide(L)'
;MNELQLDPNTQLVTVNDPSPTISVLWDRAVQQAVINTAPGPTVASRAYSMVHTAIYDAWAAYDPSAIGTQLGDDLQRRSSENTEANKAEAMSFSAYRVLIDLFPEQEEIFNGVMAELGYDPNNTTTNVRTPAGIGNVSAQALLAFRQNDGSNQLGNNPNGNGNPYSDITGYQPQNPAGNPINIEFWTPENVPIDDPNAQVQNFLTPHWGNVTPFGLESGDELRPVAPEPFLLVDGEVDLDAGTITLADQSVVPISPEIVGTIINPEFIAQTEQVVNFSANLTDEQKLIAEFWEDGGGTSFPPGTWMTFGQFVSARDEHTLDQDVELFFNLGNAVFDAGVATWEAKVFYDYARPVRTVRELGELGLIGEFDEQLGGYAIDAWAGPGQGTQRILATDFLTYQTPGSHPSPPFAEYVSGHSTFSASAAEILQRFTGNDEFGASVTFAPGESRFEPGVTPTETVTLEWETFSEAADEAGFSRLYGGIHFEDGDVNGGILGQRVAGEVWEEAQSLLTPNKITGTRRDDELIGTDASEYIHSGRGDDTIQGLDGNDLIHSGKGNDIINAGGGRDIIGADRGDDIITGGTGADLFDFRRGYGDDVITDFEDGIDLIRLRGDLTFEDLTIAQVGSDTSITTRRLSITLQDVAASDIGSDDFVDIFA
;
A
#
# COMPACT_ATOMS: atom_id res chain seq x y z
N MET A 1 -14.72 27.03 12.13
CA MET A 1 -14.00 26.37 11.02
C MET A 1 -13.23 25.22 11.64
N ASN A 2 -13.33 24.08 11.09
CA ASN A 2 -12.47 22.95 11.46
C ASN A 2 -11.09 23.25 10.87
N GLU A 3 -10.06 23.37 11.71
CA GLU A 3 -8.70 23.70 11.29
C GLU A 3 -7.81 22.50 11.59
N LEU A 4 -6.82 22.26 10.74
CA LEU A 4 -5.74 21.35 11.06
C LEU A 4 -4.95 21.93 12.23
N GLN A 5 -4.71 21.10 13.24
CA GLN A 5 -3.94 21.47 14.42
C GLN A 5 -2.59 20.77 14.37
N LEU A 6 -1.52 21.56 14.32
CA LEU A 6 -0.14 21.07 14.34
C LEU A 6 0.37 21.01 15.78
N ASP A 7 0.88 19.85 16.21
CA ASP A 7 1.69 19.78 17.42
C ASP A 7 3.13 20.22 17.08
N PRO A 8 3.60 21.35 17.64
CA PRO A 8 4.91 21.89 17.28
C PRO A 8 6.09 21.00 17.69
N ASN A 9 5.89 20.03 18.60
CA ASN A 9 6.97 19.15 19.04
C ASN A 9 7.12 17.89 18.18
N THR A 10 6.00 17.37 17.72
CA THR A 10 5.94 16.14 16.92
C THR A 10 5.68 16.40 15.45
N GLN A 11 5.13 17.59 15.12
CA GLN A 11 4.57 17.97 13.82
C GLN A 11 3.45 17.06 13.33
N LEU A 12 2.83 16.33 14.26
CA LEU A 12 1.62 15.59 13.96
C LEU A 12 0.45 16.55 13.75
N VAL A 13 -0.31 16.28 12.71
CA VAL A 13 -1.55 17.02 12.39
C VAL A 13 -2.74 16.27 12.93
N THR A 14 -3.67 17.00 13.54
CA THR A 14 -4.95 16.48 14.03
C THR A 14 -6.11 17.36 13.61
N VAL A 15 -7.31 16.80 13.61
CA VAL A 15 -8.54 17.50 13.29
C VAL A 15 -9.37 17.68 14.55
N ASN A 16 -9.75 18.92 14.85
CA ASN A 16 -10.69 19.20 15.92
C ASN A 16 -12.13 18.96 15.44
N ASP A 17 -12.57 17.73 15.55
CA ASP A 17 -13.95 17.33 15.28
C ASP A 17 -14.64 16.96 16.61
N PRO A 18 -15.67 17.74 17.03
CA PRO A 18 -16.38 17.50 18.29
C PRO A 18 -17.38 16.33 18.23
N SER A 19 -17.67 15.82 17.03
CA SER A 19 -18.68 14.78 16.82
C SER A 19 -18.25 13.79 15.72
N PRO A 20 -17.09 13.15 15.86
CA PRO A 20 -16.56 12.26 14.83
C PRO A 20 -17.48 11.04 14.63
N THR A 21 -17.59 10.57 13.40
CA THR A 21 -18.28 9.32 13.12
C THR A 21 -17.50 8.12 13.67
N ILE A 22 -18.14 6.95 13.66
CA ILE A 22 -17.49 5.69 14.07
C ILE A 22 -16.28 5.37 13.20
N SER A 23 -16.33 5.66 11.90
CA SER A 23 -15.19 5.47 10.98
C SER A 23 -14.00 6.34 11.41
N VAL A 24 -14.24 7.61 11.71
CA VAL A 24 -13.19 8.54 12.18
C VAL A 24 -12.63 8.13 13.54
N LEU A 25 -13.46 7.63 14.46
CA LEU A 25 -12.96 7.15 15.76
C LEU A 25 -11.99 5.97 15.61
N TRP A 26 -12.31 5.01 14.77
CA TRP A 26 -11.45 3.85 14.51
C TRP A 26 -10.22 4.23 13.66
N ASP A 27 -10.35 5.20 12.75
CA ASP A 27 -9.20 5.74 12.03
C ASP A 27 -8.19 6.40 12.98
N ARG A 28 -8.64 7.21 13.94
CA ARG A 28 -7.77 7.77 14.98
C ARG A 28 -7.10 6.68 15.84
N ALA A 29 -7.80 5.58 16.11
CA ALA A 29 -7.26 4.47 16.88
C ALA A 29 -6.15 3.72 16.12
N VAL A 30 -6.33 3.44 14.81
CA VAL A 30 -5.26 2.82 14.00
C VAL A 30 -4.08 3.75 13.83
N GLN A 31 -4.30 5.05 13.59
CA GLN A 31 -3.22 6.04 13.51
C GLN A 31 -2.39 6.07 14.79
N GLN A 32 -3.03 6.08 15.97
CA GLN A 32 -2.31 6.06 17.24
C GLN A 32 -1.49 4.78 17.43
N ALA A 33 -2.02 3.64 17.00
CA ALA A 33 -1.27 2.38 17.04
C ALA A 33 -0.06 2.41 16.09
N VAL A 34 -0.21 2.95 14.89
CA VAL A 34 0.88 3.15 13.92
C VAL A 34 1.96 4.08 14.47
N ILE A 35 1.57 5.22 15.05
CA ILE A 35 2.50 6.18 15.69
C ILE A 35 3.31 5.48 16.79
N ASN A 36 2.66 4.71 17.66
CA ASN A 36 3.30 4.04 18.78
C ASN A 36 4.26 2.92 18.37
N THR A 37 3.97 2.23 17.27
CA THR A 37 4.73 1.03 16.83
C THR A 37 5.73 1.32 15.71
N ALA A 38 5.55 2.42 14.98
CA ALA A 38 6.38 2.84 13.84
C ALA A 38 6.70 1.70 12.85
N PRO A 39 5.70 1.02 12.28
CA PRO A 39 5.90 -0.20 11.49
C PRO A 39 6.50 0.05 10.11
N GLY A 40 6.59 1.29 9.66
CA GLY A 40 6.97 1.71 8.32
C GLY A 40 5.76 1.97 7.40
N PRO A 41 5.96 2.71 6.29
CA PRO A 41 4.85 3.20 5.48
C PRO A 41 4.06 2.09 4.77
N THR A 42 4.70 1.01 4.39
CA THR A 42 4.07 -0.16 3.74
C THR A 42 3.10 -0.88 4.69
N VAL A 43 3.56 -1.23 5.87
CA VAL A 43 2.74 -1.91 6.88
C VAL A 43 1.64 -0.98 7.41
N ALA A 44 1.93 0.33 7.54
CA ALA A 44 0.95 1.33 7.94
C ALA A 44 -0.18 1.45 6.91
N SER A 45 0.13 1.57 5.61
CA SER A 45 -0.88 1.67 4.54
C SER A 45 -1.79 0.44 4.50
N ARG A 46 -1.22 -0.76 4.66
CA ARG A 46 -2.00 -2.00 4.76
C ARG A 46 -2.90 -2.01 6.00
N ALA A 47 -2.44 -1.49 7.13
CA ALA A 47 -3.25 -1.42 8.34
C ALA A 47 -4.47 -0.50 8.15
N TYR A 48 -4.32 0.66 7.51
CA TYR A 48 -5.43 1.55 7.16
C TYR A 48 -6.41 0.85 6.23
N SER A 49 -5.94 0.23 5.15
CA SER A 49 -6.78 -0.56 4.24
C SER A 49 -7.58 -1.62 4.99
N MET A 50 -6.93 -2.45 5.79
CA MET A 50 -7.58 -3.56 6.49
C MET A 50 -8.65 -3.09 7.49
N VAL A 51 -8.39 -2.01 8.24
CA VAL A 51 -9.37 -1.48 9.20
C VAL A 51 -10.59 -0.92 8.49
N HIS A 52 -10.38 -0.13 7.42
CA HIS A 52 -11.50 0.48 6.70
C HIS A 52 -12.25 -0.50 5.81
N THR A 53 -11.59 -1.52 5.27
CA THR A 53 -12.26 -2.65 4.62
C THR A 53 -13.10 -3.45 5.61
N ALA A 54 -12.60 -3.71 6.83
CA ALA A 54 -13.37 -4.39 7.87
C ALA A 54 -14.61 -3.59 8.31
N ILE A 55 -14.48 -2.27 8.41
CA ILE A 55 -15.59 -1.34 8.69
C ILE A 55 -16.60 -1.40 7.55
N TYR A 56 -16.14 -1.33 6.30
CA TYR A 56 -16.96 -1.42 5.11
C TYR A 56 -17.74 -2.75 5.04
N ASP A 57 -17.07 -3.89 5.20
CA ASP A 57 -17.69 -5.21 5.14
C ASP A 57 -18.80 -5.39 6.18
N ALA A 58 -18.58 -4.86 7.38
CA ALA A 58 -19.60 -4.90 8.43
C ALA A 58 -20.78 -3.94 8.15
N TRP A 59 -20.51 -2.77 7.55
CA TRP A 59 -21.50 -1.79 7.14
C TRP A 59 -22.33 -2.29 5.94
N ALA A 60 -21.69 -2.90 4.95
CA ALA A 60 -22.33 -3.44 3.75
C ALA A 60 -23.43 -4.45 4.06
N ALA A 61 -23.32 -5.18 5.18
CA ALA A 61 -24.38 -6.07 5.65
C ALA A 61 -25.72 -5.35 5.92
N TYR A 62 -25.71 -4.04 6.12
CA TYR A 62 -26.89 -3.22 6.40
C TYR A 62 -27.24 -2.28 5.26
N ASP A 63 -26.40 -2.15 4.23
CA ASP A 63 -26.72 -1.37 3.05
C ASP A 63 -27.42 -2.23 1.99
N PRO A 64 -28.52 -1.76 1.35
CA PRO A 64 -29.30 -2.59 0.42
C PRO A 64 -28.63 -2.79 -0.94
N SER A 65 -27.62 -2.00 -1.28
CA SER A 65 -26.93 -2.04 -2.57
C SER A 65 -25.54 -2.64 -2.47
N ALA A 66 -24.78 -2.30 -1.44
CA ALA A 66 -23.41 -2.72 -1.27
C ALA A 66 -23.28 -4.23 -1.00
N ILE A 67 -22.12 -4.76 -1.36
CA ILE A 67 -21.71 -6.15 -1.07
C ILE A 67 -20.37 -6.14 -0.35
N GLY A 68 -20.13 -7.10 0.55
CA GLY A 68 -18.87 -7.21 1.28
C GLY A 68 -17.77 -7.80 0.41
N THR A 69 -16.53 -7.39 0.67
CA THR A 69 -15.34 -7.77 -0.13
C THR A 69 -15.05 -9.27 -0.10
N GLN A 70 -15.37 -9.94 1.00
CA GLN A 70 -15.05 -11.37 1.20
C GLN A 70 -16.28 -12.27 1.22
N LEU A 71 -17.40 -11.78 1.67
CA LEU A 71 -18.61 -12.57 1.90
C LEU A 71 -19.78 -12.13 1.01
N GLY A 72 -19.55 -11.19 0.11
CA GLY A 72 -20.58 -10.72 -0.80
C GLY A 72 -21.84 -10.25 -0.05
N ASP A 73 -23.00 -10.80 -0.40
CA ASP A 73 -24.29 -10.50 0.23
C ASP A 73 -24.72 -11.50 1.33
N ASP A 74 -23.88 -12.46 1.69
CA ASP A 74 -24.17 -13.50 2.69
C ASP A 74 -24.56 -12.96 4.07
N LEU A 75 -24.01 -11.82 4.45
CA LEU A 75 -24.31 -11.14 5.70
C LEU A 75 -25.48 -10.15 5.59
N GLN A 76 -26.08 -9.99 4.39
CA GLN A 76 -27.10 -8.98 4.13
C GLN A 76 -28.29 -9.05 5.08
N ARG A 77 -28.65 -7.90 5.65
CA ARG A 77 -29.73 -7.77 6.63
C ARG A 77 -30.98 -7.18 5.99
N ARG A 78 -32.09 -7.38 6.69
CA ARG A 78 -33.38 -6.80 6.25
C ARG A 78 -33.33 -5.27 6.42
N SER A 79 -33.98 -4.54 5.55
CA SER A 79 -34.06 -3.07 5.60
C SER A 79 -34.59 -2.53 6.96
N SER A 80 -35.38 -3.31 7.70
CA SER A 80 -35.83 -2.93 9.04
C SER A 80 -34.73 -2.99 10.12
N GLU A 81 -33.61 -3.63 9.82
CA GLU A 81 -32.42 -3.73 10.68
C GLU A 81 -31.34 -2.72 10.27
N ASN A 82 -31.51 -2.02 9.15
CA ASN A 82 -30.64 -0.93 8.71
C ASN A 82 -30.85 0.30 9.61
N THR A 83 -30.10 0.36 10.70
CA THR A 83 -30.10 1.46 11.68
C THR A 83 -28.67 1.86 11.98
N GLU A 84 -28.43 3.14 12.24
CA GLU A 84 -27.10 3.62 12.64
C GLU A 84 -26.53 2.85 13.83
N ALA A 85 -27.35 2.48 14.81
CA ALA A 85 -26.91 1.72 15.97
C ALA A 85 -26.41 0.32 15.61
N ASN A 86 -27.08 -0.39 14.68
CA ASN A 86 -26.64 -1.70 14.22
C ASN A 86 -25.37 -1.61 13.37
N LYS A 87 -25.29 -0.62 12.48
CA LYS A 87 -24.09 -0.32 11.70
C LYS A 87 -22.91 -0.02 12.64
N ALA A 88 -23.07 0.91 13.57
CA ALA A 88 -22.02 1.32 14.50
C ALA A 88 -21.49 0.16 15.36
N GLU A 89 -22.38 -0.71 15.87
CA GLU A 89 -21.97 -1.89 16.64
C GLU A 89 -21.21 -2.88 15.76
N ALA A 90 -21.71 -3.24 14.58
CA ALA A 90 -21.06 -4.20 13.68
C ALA A 90 -19.68 -3.71 13.22
N MET A 91 -19.60 -2.47 12.75
CA MET A 91 -18.37 -1.82 12.35
C MET A 91 -17.32 -1.80 13.47
N SER A 92 -17.75 -1.49 14.70
CA SER A 92 -16.84 -1.43 15.85
C SER A 92 -16.27 -2.80 16.22
N PHE A 93 -17.08 -3.86 16.17
CA PHE A 93 -16.57 -5.21 16.39
C PHE A 93 -15.61 -5.65 15.28
N SER A 94 -15.89 -5.30 14.03
CA SER A 94 -15.02 -5.63 12.89
C SER A 94 -13.67 -4.92 13.00
N ALA A 95 -13.66 -3.60 13.16
CA ALA A 95 -12.45 -2.81 13.35
C ALA A 95 -11.62 -3.28 14.55
N TYR A 96 -12.27 -3.53 15.69
CA TYR A 96 -11.62 -4.02 16.90
C TYR A 96 -10.89 -5.35 16.66
N ARG A 97 -11.52 -6.33 16.00
CA ARG A 97 -10.90 -7.64 15.72
C ARG A 97 -9.68 -7.52 14.83
N VAL A 98 -9.76 -6.70 13.78
CA VAL A 98 -8.63 -6.46 12.88
C VAL A 98 -7.49 -5.74 13.62
N LEU A 99 -7.80 -4.75 14.44
CA LEU A 99 -6.78 -3.98 15.16
C LEU A 99 -6.03 -4.79 16.21
N ILE A 100 -6.70 -5.67 16.96
CA ILE A 100 -6.01 -6.54 17.94
C ILE A 100 -5.17 -7.62 17.28
N ASP A 101 -5.47 -8.02 16.03
CA ASP A 101 -4.63 -8.93 15.24
C ASP A 101 -3.39 -8.20 14.71
N LEU A 102 -3.55 -6.99 14.19
CA LEU A 102 -2.46 -6.18 13.63
C LEU A 102 -1.52 -5.63 14.72
N PHE A 103 -2.09 -5.16 15.84
CA PHE A 103 -1.36 -4.44 16.90
C PHE A 103 -1.71 -4.96 18.29
N PRO A 104 -1.41 -6.23 18.61
CA PRO A 104 -1.82 -6.83 19.88
C PRO A 104 -1.27 -6.10 21.12
N GLU A 105 -0.13 -5.44 21.00
CA GLU A 105 0.45 -4.66 22.10
C GLU A 105 -0.24 -3.30 22.34
N GLN A 106 -1.14 -2.89 21.45
CA GLN A 106 -1.91 -1.64 21.52
C GLN A 106 -3.39 -1.87 21.95
N GLU A 107 -3.73 -3.05 22.45
CA GLU A 107 -5.10 -3.44 22.84
C GLU A 107 -5.78 -2.43 23.77
N GLU A 108 -5.03 -1.74 24.64
CA GLU A 108 -5.59 -0.75 25.56
C GLU A 108 -6.25 0.43 24.83
N ILE A 109 -5.70 0.86 23.69
CA ILE A 109 -6.29 1.93 22.85
C ILE A 109 -7.66 1.46 22.36
N PHE A 110 -7.72 0.27 21.79
CA PHE A 110 -8.93 -0.28 21.17
C PHE A 110 -10.01 -0.60 22.22
N ASN A 111 -9.61 -1.12 23.37
CA ASN A 111 -10.50 -1.31 24.51
C ASN A 111 -11.08 0.03 25.01
N GLY A 112 -10.31 1.10 24.94
CA GLY A 112 -10.77 2.46 25.23
C GLY A 112 -11.91 2.89 24.33
N VAL A 113 -11.77 2.71 23.01
CA VAL A 113 -12.83 3.04 22.03
C VAL A 113 -14.07 2.18 22.24
N MET A 114 -13.92 0.85 22.44
CA MET A 114 -15.05 -0.04 22.73
C MET A 114 -15.80 0.37 24.01
N ALA A 115 -15.07 0.76 25.06
CA ALA A 115 -15.66 1.22 26.31
C ALA A 115 -16.42 2.55 26.16
N GLU A 116 -15.88 3.50 25.40
CA GLU A 116 -16.54 4.77 25.08
C GLU A 116 -17.86 4.55 24.33
N LEU A 117 -17.86 3.60 23.40
CA LEU A 117 -19.05 3.22 22.63
C LEU A 117 -20.02 2.31 23.40
N GLY A 118 -19.61 1.80 24.56
CA GLY A 118 -20.43 0.95 25.43
C GLY A 118 -20.50 -0.52 24.99
N TYR A 119 -19.54 -0.99 24.20
CA TYR A 119 -19.45 -2.38 23.73
C TYR A 119 -18.50 -3.23 24.60
N ASP A 120 -18.83 -4.52 24.75
CA ASP A 120 -17.96 -5.48 25.46
C ASP A 120 -16.97 -6.14 24.47
N PRO A 121 -15.67 -5.84 24.55
CA PRO A 121 -14.67 -6.42 23.65
C PRO A 121 -14.55 -7.95 23.74
N ASN A 122 -15.01 -8.56 24.86
CA ASN A 122 -15.02 -10.01 25.05
C ASN A 122 -16.19 -10.72 24.34
N ASN A 123 -17.09 -9.98 23.71
CA ASN A 123 -18.19 -10.58 22.96
C ASN A 123 -17.69 -11.12 21.62
N THR A 124 -17.37 -12.42 21.58
CA THR A 124 -16.86 -13.13 20.41
C THR A 124 -17.95 -13.92 19.66
N THR A 125 -19.22 -13.51 19.79
CA THR A 125 -20.33 -14.21 19.13
C THR A 125 -20.15 -14.21 17.60
N THR A 126 -20.39 -15.35 16.96
CA THR A 126 -20.48 -15.49 15.50
C THR A 126 -21.94 -15.57 15.02
N ASN A 127 -22.90 -15.23 15.88
CA ASN A 127 -24.30 -15.21 15.49
C ASN A 127 -24.60 -13.99 14.61
N VAL A 128 -24.60 -14.19 13.29
CA VAL A 128 -24.86 -13.17 12.27
C VAL A 128 -26.25 -12.51 12.32
N ARG A 129 -27.09 -12.91 13.31
CA ARG A 129 -28.36 -12.20 13.60
C ARG A 129 -28.17 -11.03 14.55
N THR A 130 -26.97 -10.83 15.07
CA THR A 130 -26.61 -9.71 15.95
C THR A 130 -25.55 -8.85 15.28
N PRO A 131 -25.52 -7.53 15.52
CA PRO A 131 -24.48 -6.67 14.92
C PRO A 131 -23.06 -7.10 15.31
N ALA A 132 -22.84 -7.41 16.59
CA ALA A 132 -21.54 -7.92 17.05
C ALA A 132 -21.12 -9.20 16.30
N GLY A 133 -22.07 -10.10 16.01
CA GLY A 133 -21.79 -11.33 15.26
C GLY A 133 -21.44 -11.05 13.80
N ILE A 134 -22.10 -10.10 13.16
CA ILE A 134 -21.74 -9.64 11.80
C ILE A 134 -20.31 -9.09 11.80
N GLY A 135 -19.99 -8.14 12.70
CA GLY A 135 -18.65 -7.57 12.78
C GLY A 135 -17.55 -8.61 13.07
N ASN A 136 -17.82 -9.57 13.97
CA ASN A 136 -16.84 -10.63 14.25
C ASN A 136 -16.62 -11.55 13.03
N VAL A 137 -17.67 -11.88 12.26
CA VAL A 137 -17.58 -12.79 11.11
C VAL A 137 -16.94 -12.09 9.91
N SER A 138 -17.31 -10.83 9.62
CA SER A 138 -16.68 -10.06 8.53
C SER A 138 -15.18 -9.85 8.77
N ALA A 139 -14.80 -9.48 10.01
CA ALA A 139 -13.39 -9.35 10.37
C ALA A 139 -12.62 -10.67 10.21
N GLN A 140 -13.23 -11.79 10.62
CA GLN A 140 -12.58 -13.10 10.49
C GLN A 140 -12.33 -13.46 9.03
N ALA A 141 -13.29 -13.20 8.14
CA ALA A 141 -13.15 -13.45 6.72
C ALA A 141 -12.01 -12.61 6.10
N LEU A 142 -11.98 -11.32 6.41
CA LEU A 142 -10.92 -10.43 5.94
C LEU A 142 -9.54 -10.84 6.47
N LEU A 143 -9.43 -11.18 7.76
CA LEU A 143 -8.17 -11.62 8.35
C LEU A 143 -7.67 -12.92 7.73
N ALA A 144 -8.56 -13.89 7.50
CA ALA A 144 -8.21 -15.15 6.85
C ALA A 144 -7.63 -14.93 5.45
N PHE A 145 -8.21 -14.03 4.67
CA PHE A 145 -7.68 -13.62 3.37
C PHE A 145 -6.33 -12.89 3.50
N ARG A 146 -6.27 -11.83 4.32
CA ARG A 146 -5.08 -10.97 4.43
C ARG A 146 -3.88 -11.63 5.13
N GLN A 147 -4.06 -12.66 5.92
CA GLN A 147 -2.95 -13.43 6.49
C GLN A 147 -2.20 -14.25 5.44
N ASN A 148 -2.79 -14.46 4.25
CA ASN A 148 -2.22 -15.17 3.10
C ASN A 148 -1.90 -14.25 1.90
N ASP A 149 -1.94 -12.94 2.06
CA ASP A 149 -1.77 -11.95 1.00
C ASP A 149 -0.30 -11.67 0.58
N GLY A 150 0.64 -12.45 1.02
CA GLY A 150 2.06 -12.27 0.69
C GLY A 150 2.82 -11.29 1.60
N SER A 151 2.16 -10.60 2.53
CA SER A 151 2.80 -9.64 3.45
C SER A 151 3.68 -10.29 4.53
N ASN A 152 3.55 -11.59 4.74
CA ASN A 152 4.20 -12.32 5.83
C ASN A 152 3.94 -11.73 7.21
N GLN A 153 2.71 -11.24 7.44
CA GLN A 153 2.29 -10.62 8.72
C GLN A 153 2.60 -11.50 9.92
N LEU A 154 2.37 -12.82 9.81
CA LEU A 154 2.59 -13.76 10.91
C LEU A 154 4.05 -14.20 11.07
N GLY A 155 4.94 -13.86 10.13
CA GLY A 155 6.33 -14.30 10.13
C GLY A 155 6.52 -15.81 9.94
N ASN A 156 5.48 -16.52 9.50
CA ASN A 156 5.46 -17.98 9.38
C ASN A 156 5.88 -18.50 8.00
N ASN A 157 6.10 -17.63 7.02
CA ASN A 157 6.58 -18.03 5.70
C ASN A 157 7.97 -18.67 5.82
N PRO A 158 8.18 -19.88 5.25
CA PRO A 158 9.44 -20.64 5.39
C PRO A 158 10.65 -19.93 4.77
N ASN A 159 10.45 -18.99 3.83
CA ASN A 159 11.50 -18.20 3.23
C ASN A 159 11.88 -16.97 4.06
N GLY A 160 11.07 -16.60 5.05
CA GLY A 160 11.33 -15.50 5.98
C GLY A 160 12.27 -15.89 7.12
N ASN A 161 12.53 -14.95 8.02
CA ASN A 161 13.42 -15.16 9.17
C ASN A 161 12.67 -15.47 10.49
N GLY A 162 11.36 -15.68 10.44
CA GLY A 162 10.50 -15.94 11.60
C GLY A 162 9.94 -14.69 12.29
N ASN A 163 10.27 -13.49 11.80
CA ASN A 163 9.70 -12.24 12.31
C ASN A 163 8.53 -11.79 11.41
N PRO A 164 7.49 -11.17 11.97
CA PRO A 164 6.45 -10.51 11.20
C PRO A 164 7.02 -9.57 10.14
N TYR A 165 6.41 -9.58 8.95
CA TYR A 165 6.78 -8.74 7.81
C TYR A 165 8.25 -8.87 7.36
N SER A 166 8.93 -9.96 7.71
CA SER A 166 10.29 -10.21 7.21
C SER A 166 10.28 -10.55 5.73
N ASP A 167 11.36 -10.15 5.05
CA ASP A 167 11.56 -10.46 3.63
C ASP A 167 11.48 -11.96 3.34
N ILE A 168 10.77 -12.31 2.28
CA ILE A 168 10.57 -13.68 1.80
C ILE A 168 11.11 -13.89 0.37
N THR A 169 11.60 -12.82 -0.27
CA THR A 169 12.15 -12.86 -1.64
C THR A 169 13.64 -13.16 -1.68
N GLY A 170 14.33 -12.93 -0.56
CA GLY A 170 15.79 -13.03 -0.50
C GLY A 170 16.49 -11.88 -1.21
N TYR A 171 15.85 -10.71 -1.30
CA TYR A 171 16.42 -9.50 -1.89
C TYR A 171 17.83 -9.21 -1.32
N GLN A 172 18.73 -8.82 -2.21
CA GLN A 172 20.07 -8.35 -1.86
C GLN A 172 20.37 -7.08 -2.68
N PRO A 173 20.85 -6.01 -2.05
CA PRO A 173 21.26 -4.81 -2.78
C PRO A 173 22.41 -5.11 -3.73
N GLN A 174 22.44 -4.47 -4.89
CA GLN A 174 23.53 -4.64 -5.85
C GLN A 174 24.84 -4.02 -5.36
N ASN A 175 24.75 -2.91 -4.63
CA ASN A 175 25.90 -2.26 -4.03
C ASN A 175 26.13 -2.72 -2.59
N PRO A 176 27.38 -2.98 -2.16
CA PRO A 176 27.69 -3.19 -0.76
C PRO A 176 27.51 -1.92 0.06
N ALA A 177 27.25 -2.08 1.36
CA ALA A 177 26.98 -0.96 2.25
C ALA A 177 28.13 0.07 2.25
N GLY A 178 27.79 1.33 2.04
CA GLY A 178 28.71 2.46 2.06
C GLY A 178 29.75 2.48 0.92
N ASN A 179 29.71 1.53 -0.02
CA ASN A 179 30.68 1.42 -1.11
C ASN A 179 29.96 1.06 -2.42
N PRO A 180 29.51 2.05 -3.21
CA PRO A 180 28.84 1.79 -4.48
C PRO A 180 29.83 1.17 -5.48
N ILE A 181 29.42 0.09 -6.12
CA ILE A 181 30.14 -0.51 -7.27
C ILE A 181 29.58 0.09 -8.56
N ASN A 182 28.27 0.33 -8.59
CA ASN A 182 27.59 0.98 -9.69
C ASN A 182 26.77 2.16 -9.17
N ILE A 183 26.98 3.34 -9.76
CA ILE A 183 26.36 4.59 -9.35
C ILE A 183 24.83 4.63 -9.55
N GLU A 184 24.31 3.79 -10.45
CA GLU A 184 22.87 3.75 -10.75
C GLU A 184 22.05 3.07 -9.66
N PHE A 185 22.65 2.19 -8.83
CA PHE A 185 21.93 1.36 -7.91
C PHE A 185 21.99 1.86 -6.47
N TRP A 186 20.94 1.54 -5.72
CA TRP A 186 20.84 1.86 -4.32
C TRP A 186 21.99 1.27 -3.52
N THR A 187 22.58 2.11 -2.67
CA THR A 187 23.66 1.73 -1.77
C THR A 187 23.16 1.86 -0.33
N PRO A 188 23.10 0.76 0.45
CA PRO A 188 22.79 0.84 1.87
C PRO A 188 23.78 1.74 2.62
N GLU A 189 23.29 2.63 3.47
CA GLU A 189 24.11 3.49 4.31
C GLU A 189 24.40 2.84 5.67
N ASN A 190 25.48 3.28 6.31
CA ASN A 190 25.71 3.00 7.73
C ASN A 190 25.09 4.12 8.56
N VAL A 191 24.10 3.79 9.40
CA VAL A 191 23.29 4.78 10.14
C VAL A 191 23.28 4.47 11.63
N PRO A 192 23.28 5.52 12.50
CA PRO A 192 23.46 6.94 12.18
C PRO A 192 24.83 7.25 11.59
N ILE A 193 24.91 8.27 10.73
CA ILE A 193 26.22 8.67 10.15
C ILE A 193 27.16 9.15 11.27
N ASP A 194 28.47 8.90 11.11
CA ASP A 194 29.52 9.26 12.06
C ASP A 194 29.43 8.57 13.44
N ASP A 195 28.55 7.57 13.60
CA ASP A 195 28.48 6.75 14.81
C ASP A 195 29.36 5.49 14.65
N PRO A 196 30.32 5.24 15.57
CA PRO A 196 31.14 4.03 15.52
C PRO A 196 30.32 2.72 15.70
N ASN A 197 29.08 2.81 16.16
CA ASN A 197 28.15 1.69 16.27
C ASN A 197 27.07 1.67 15.18
N ALA A 198 27.24 2.47 14.13
CA ALA A 198 26.30 2.52 13.02
C ALA A 198 25.98 1.12 12.48
N GLN A 199 24.71 0.93 12.11
CA GLN A 199 24.24 -0.31 11.53
C GLN A 199 23.99 -0.11 10.04
N VAL A 200 24.23 -1.15 9.25
CA VAL A 200 23.87 -1.15 7.83
C VAL A 200 22.36 -1.07 7.69
N GLN A 201 21.88 -0.18 6.83
CA GLN A 201 20.48 -0.15 6.45
C GLN A 201 20.08 -1.46 5.77
N ASN A 202 18.93 -2.01 6.17
CA ASN A 202 18.28 -3.10 5.44
C ASN A 202 17.13 -2.51 4.64
N PHE A 203 16.94 -3.00 3.40
CA PHE A 203 15.79 -2.60 2.60
C PHE A 203 14.49 -2.94 3.34
N LEU A 204 13.64 -1.94 3.54
CA LEU A 204 12.39 -2.12 4.27
C LEU A 204 11.38 -2.89 3.40
N THR A 205 10.91 -4.04 3.87
CA THR A 205 9.87 -4.86 3.22
C THR A 205 10.05 -5.04 1.70
N PRO A 206 11.17 -5.60 1.20
CA PRO A 206 11.42 -5.67 -0.25
C PRO A 206 10.45 -6.61 -1.00
N HIS A 207 9.70 -7.45 -0.29
CA HIS A 207 8.67 -8.33 -0.84
C HIS A 207 7.32 -7.63 -1.08
N TRP A 208 7.18 -6.33 -0.73
CA TRP A 208 5.88 -5.67 -0.68
C TRP A 208 5.19 -5.53 -2.03
N GLY A 209 5.95 -5.49 -3.12
CA GLY A 209 5.41 -5.52 -4.49
C GLY A 209 4.66 -6.82 -4.86
N ASN A 210 4.83 -7.88 -4.06
CA ASN A 210 4.14 -9.16 -4.24
C ASN A 210 2.93 -9.33 -3.30
N VAL A 211 2.61 -8.31 -2.49
CA VAL A 211 1.42 -8.35 -1.63
C VAL A 211 0.17 -8.18 -2.49
N THR A 212 -0.84 -9.00 -2.26
CA THR A 212 -2.11 -8.92 -2.99
C THR A 212 -2.77 -7.56 -2.77
N PRO A 213 -2.92 -6.73 -3.81
CA PRO A 213 -3.52 -5.41 -3.71
C PRO A 213 -5.04 -5.49 -3.53
N PHE A 214 -5.71 -4.34 -3.56
CA PHE A 214 -7.18 -4.26 -3.52
C PHE A 214 -7.77 -4.07 -4.92
N GLY A 215 -7.40 -3.00 -5.63
CA GLY A 215 -7.92 -2.64 -6.93
C GLY A 215 -7.01 -3.02 -8.10
N LEU A 216 -5.72 -3.16 -7.87
CA LEU A 216 -4.77 -3.63 -8.88
C LEU A 216 -4.82 -5.16 -9.01
N GLU A 217 -4.49 -5.69 -10.18
CA GLU A 217 -4.28 -7.14 -10.36
C GLU A 217 -2.96 -7.58 -9.72
N SER A 218 -1.90 -6.77 -9.85
CA SER A 218 -0.57 -7.03 -9.29
C SER A 218 0.21 -5.75 -9.07
N GLY A 219 1.28 -5.79 -8.27
CA GLY A 219 2.12 -4.62 -8.01
C GLY A 219 2.82 -4.06 -9.26
N ASP A 220 3.04 -4.87 -10.28
CA ASP A 220 3.73 -4.48 -11.51
C ASP A 220 2.80 -4.04 -12.66
N GLU A 221 1.51 -4.13 -12.49
CA GLU A 221 0.51 -3.75 -13.50
C GLU A 221 0.72 -2.35 -14.07
N LEU A 222 0.97 -1.39 -13.20
CA LEU A 222 1.14 0.03 -13.55
C LEU A 222 2.60 0.48 -13.51
N ARG A 223 3.58 -0.44 -13.55
CA ARG A 223 5.00 -0.10 -13.42
C ARG A 223 5.39 1.07 -14.31
N PRO A 224 5.99 2.14 -13.74
CA PRO A 224 6.37 3.33 -14.49
C PRO A 224 7.54 3.05 -15.45
N VAL A 225 7.78 3.98 -16.37
CA VAL A 225 8.95 3.95 -17.25
C VAL A 225 10.25 3.94 -16.44
N ALA A 226 11.34 3.41 -17.02
CA ALA A 226 12.63 3.36 -16.34
C ALA A 226 13.16 4.78 -16.03
N PRO A 227 13.85 4.98 -14.89
CA PRO A 227 14.53 6.22 -14.57
C PRO A 227 15.72 6.46 -15.50
N GLU A 228 16.27 7.67 -15.50
CA GLU A 228 17.41 8.06 -16.32
C GLU A 228 18.66 7.23 -15.97
N PRO A 229 19.25 6.46 -16.92
CA PRO A 229 20.47 5.68 -16.66
C PRO A 229 21.69 6.58 -16.60
N PHE A 230 22.75 6.15 -15.91
CA PHE A 230 24.03 6.86 -15.93
C PHE A 230 24.74 6.78 -17.30
N LEU A 231 24.61 5.63 -17.98
CA LEU A 231 25.23 5.42 -19.29
C LEU A 231 24.21 5.52 -20.43
N LEU A 232 24.58 6.23 -21.52
CA LEU A 232 23.83 6.27 -22.78
C LEU A 232 24.10 5.05 -23.68
N VAL A 233 25.08 4.23 -23.33
CA VAL A 233 25.55 3.08 -24.12
C VAL A 233 25.74 1.86 -23.21
N ASP A 234 25.72 0.67 -23.78
CA ASP A 234 26.02 -0.55 -23.04
C ASP A 234 27.48 -0.52 -22.53
N GLY A 235 27.64 -0.71 -21.22
CA GLY A 235 28.93 -0.70 -20.57
C GLY A 235 28.86 -1.03 -19.08
N GLU A 236 30.01 -1.23 -18.46
CA GLU A 236 30.16 -1.47 -17.04
C GLU A 236 30.99 -0.36 -16.41
N VAL A 237 30.51 0.24 -15.34
CA VAL A 237 31.18 1.28 -14.57
C VAL A 237 32.07 0.63 -13.50
N ASP A 238 33.30 1.06 -13.39
CA ASP A 238 34.21 0.78 -12.28
C ASP A 238 34.53 2.10 -11.58
N LEU A 239 33.84 2.38 -10.51
CA LEU A 239 33.99 3.62 -9.74
C LEU A 239 35.38 3.72 -9.07
N ASP A 240 35.91 2.61 -8.54
CA ASP A 240 37.23 2.56 -7.88
C ASP A 240 38.35 2.88 -8.86
N ALA A 241 38.25 2.39 -10.11
CA ALA A 241 39.21 2.66 -11.16
C ALA A 241 38.95 3.98 -11.90
N GLY A 242 37.77 4.59 -11.73
CA GLY A 242 37.33 5.77 -12.49
C GLY A 242 37.20 5.50 -13.99
N THR A 243 36.72 4.32 -14.39
CA THR A 243 36.66 3.88 -15.80
C THR A 243 35.32 3.25 -16.16
N ILE A 244 35.03 3.23 -17.47
CA ILE A 244 33.89 2.53 -18.07
C ILE A 244 34.45 1.52 -19.09
N THR A 245 34.04 0.26 -18.96
CA THR A 245 34.29 -0.79 -19.93
C THR A 245 33.11 -0.88 -20.89
N LEU A 246 33.29 -0.56 -22.15
CA LEU A 246 32.25 -0.58 -23.17
C LEU A 246 31.99 -2.01 -23.68
N ALA A 247 30.89 -2.22 -24.39
CA ALA A 247 30.48 -3.53 -24.93
C ALA A 247 31.55 -4.15 -25.85
N ASP A 248 32.39 -3.35 -26.54
CA ASP A 248 33.50 -3.80 -27.37
C ASP A 248 34.79 -4.10 -26.57
N GLN A 249 34.72 -4.10 -25.24
CA GLN A 249 35.82 -4.30 -24.27
C GLN A 249 36.86 -3.18 -24.26
N SER A 250 36.60 -2.05 -24.89
CA SER A 250 37.45 -0.86 -24.73
C SER A 250 37.18 -0.22 -23.35
N VAL A 251 38.24 0.28 -22.73
CA VAL A 251 38.19 0.96 -21.42
C VAL A 251 38.44 2.44 -21.61
N VAL A 252 37.51 3.25 -21.12
CA VAL A 252 37.60 4.72 -21.18
C VAL A 252 37.60 5.31 -19.76
N PRO A 253 38.39 6.36 -19.48
CA PRO A 253 38.30 7.04 -18.19
C PRO A 253 36.98 7.81 -18.06
N ILE A 254 36.42 7.84 -16.88
CA ILE A 254 35.29 8.71 -16.55
C ILE A 254 35.81 10.15 -16.53
N SER A 255 35.21 11.02 -17.33
CA SER A 255 35.63 12.43 -17.43
C SER A 255 34.53 13.28 -18.04
N PRO A 256 34.54 14.61 -17.84
CA PRO A 256 33.57 15.53 -18.46
C PRO A 256 33.52 15.47 -20.01
N GLU A 257 34.61 15.05 -20.66
CA GLU A 257 34.68 15.00 -22.13
C GLU A 257 33.79 13.93 -22.76
N ILE A 258 33.40 12.91 -22.02
CA ILE A 258 32.52 11.82 -22.51
C ILE A 258 31.05 12.01 -22.12
N VAL A 259 30.70 13.10 -21.41
CA VAL A 259 29.32 13.48 -21.12
C VAL A 259 28.60 13.83 -22.43
N GLY A 260 27.39 13.34 -22.60
CA GLY A 260 26.60 13.49 -23.84
C GLY A 260 26.96 12.51 -24.96
N THR A 261 27.95 11.63 -24.76
CA THR A 261 28.30 10.56 -25.69
C THR A 261 28.28 9.17 -25.07
N ILE A 262 28.78 9.04 -23.87
CA ILE A 262 28.82 7.80 -23.08
C ILE A 262 28.07 7.99 -21.76
N ILE A 263 28.36 9.07 -21.04
CA ILE A 263 27.65 9.41 -19.79
C ILE A 263 26.43 10.26 -20.14
N ASN A 264 25.32 9.93 -19.50
CA ASN A 264 24.04 10.63 -19.64
C ASN A 264 24.08 12.01 -18.98
N PRO A 265 23.89 13.11 -19.70
CA PRO A 265 23.86 14.44 -19.12
C PRO A 265 22.61 14.65 -18.21
N GLU A 266 21.49 13.96 -18.48
CA GLU A 266 20.27 14.09 -17.66
C GLU A 266 20.48 13.49 -16.27
N PHE A 267 21.22 12.36 -16.15
CA PHE A 267 21.60 11.80 -14.85
C PHE A 267 22.42 12.79 -14.01
N ILE A 268 23.33 13.55 -14.66
CA ILE A 268 24.11 14.60 -13.98
C ILE A 268 23.20 15.78 -13.61
N ALA A 269 22.35 16.23 -14.55
CA ALA A 269 21.50 17.40 -14.37
C ALA A 269 20.51 17.25 -13.22
N GLN A 270 19.88 16.07 -13.07
CA GLN A 270 18.98 15.80 -11.92
C GLN A 270 19.75 15.82 -10.59
N THR A 271 21.00 15.36 -10.56
CA THR A 271 21.84 15.42 -9.36
C THR A 271 22.23 16.87 -9.02
N GLU A 272 22.61 17.68 -10.03
CA GLU A 272 22.90 19.12 -9.85
C GLU A 272 21.65 19.90 -9.39
N GLN A 273 20.45 19.50 -9.82
CA GLN A 273 19.20 20.10 -9.36
C GLN A 273 19.01 19.92 -7.84
N VAL A 274 19.28 18.72 -7.30
CA VAL A 274 19.24 18.48 -5.85
C VAL A 274 20.26 19.36 -5.10
N VAL A 275 21.46 19.49 -5.62
CA VAL A 275 22.47 20.40 -5.06
C VAL A 275 21.97 21.84 -5.07
N ASN A 276 21.34 22.29 -6.15
CA ASN A 276 20.78 23.64 -6.27
C ASN A 276 19.65 23.90 -5.26
N PHE A 277 18.75 22.93 -5.03
CA PHE A 277 17.75 23.04 -3.97
C PHE A 277 18.42 23.20 -2.62
N SER A 278 19.36 22.30 -2.28
CA SER A 278 20.09 22.34 -1.01
C SER A 278 20.80 23.67 -0.78
N ALA A 279 21.39 24.25 -1.82
CA ALA A 279 22.10 25.54 -1.74
C ALA A 279 21.16 26.74 -1.47
N ASN A 280 19.90 26.67 -1.88
CA ASN A 280 18.99 27.79 -1.92
C ASN A 280 17.72 27.62 -1.06
N LEU A 281 17.71 26.66 -0.13
CA LEU A 281 16.55 26.41 0.74
C LEU A 281 16.10 27.66 1.49
N THR A 282 14.86 28.07 1.25
CA THR A 282 14.17 29.10 2.03
C THR A 282 13.61 28.51 3.34
N ASP A 283 13.22 29.36 4.29
CA ASP A 283 12.57 28.92 5.54
C ASP A 283 11.30 28.10 5.25
N GLU A 284 10.49 28.54 4.27
CA GLU A 284 9.29 27.84 3.85
C GLU A 284 9.61 26.45 3.27
N GLN A 285 10.56 26.33 2.34
CA GLN A 285 10.96 25.04 1.75
C GLN A 285 11.53 24.07 2.80
N LYS A 286 12.23 24.61 3.81
CA LYS A 286 12.70 23.83 4.94
C LYS A 286 11.55 23.27 5.77
N LEU A 287 10.54 24.07 6.03
CA LEU A 287 9.33 23.64 6.76
C LEU A 287 8.48 22.68 5.93
N ILE A 288 8.38 22.85 4.63
CA ILE A 288 7.74 21.88 3.71
C ILE A 288 8.46 20.54 3.81
N ALA A 289 9.80 20.51 3.70
CA ALA A 289 10.57 19.27 3.81
C ALA A 289 10.40 18.60 5.17
N GLU A 290 10.22 19.38 6.24
CA GLU A 290 10.06 18.91 7.61
C GLU A 290 8.64 18.44 7.89
N PHE A 291 7.62 19.18 7.43
CA PHE A 291 6.21 18.83 7.59
C PHE A 291 5.89 17.47 6.93
N TRP A 292 6.31 17.31 5.68
CA TRP A 292 6.13 16.09 4.91
C TRP A 292 7.22 15.03 5.15
N GLU A 293 8.01 15.12 6.24
CA GLU A 293 8.97 14.06 6.55
C GLU A 293 8.29 12.72 6.75
N ASP A 294 7.19 12.73 7.52
CA ASP A 294 6.36 11.56 7.81
C ASP A 294 7.17 10.30 8.21
N GLY A 295 8.19 10.51 9.05
CA GLY A 295 9.10 9.48 9.51
C GLY A 295 8.58 8.68 10.70
N GLY A 296 9.48 7.93 11.34
CA GLY A 296 9.17 7.14 12.55
C GLY A 296 8.64 8.02 13.68
N GLY A 297 7.52 7.62 14.28
CA GLY A 297 6.81 8.39 15.31
C GLY A 297 5.71 9.28 14.77
N THR A 298 5.44 9.21 13.44
CA THR A 298 4.26 9.79 12.79
C THR A 298 3.31 8.69 12.32
N SER A 299 2.21 9.09 11.68
CA SER A 299 1.28 8.17 11.02
C SER A 299 1.76 7.70 9.64
N PHE A 300 2.97 8.08 9.22
CA PHE A 300 3.53 7.94 7.88
C PHE A 300 2.71 8.66 6.79
N PRO A 301 3.20 8.82 5.54
CA PRO A 301 2.46 9.51 4.50
C PRO A 301 1.02 9.01 4.30
N PRO A 302 0.75 7.69 4.33
CA PRO A 302 -0.63 7.20 4.26
C PRO A 302 -1.52 7.77 5.37
N GLY A 303 -1.03 7.83 6.61
CA GLY A 303 -1.82 8.33 7.74
C GLY A 303 -2.04 9.83 7.74
N THR A 304 -1.12 10.62 7.19
CA THR A 304 -1.33 12.06 6.98
C THR A 304 -2.52 12.30 6.05
N TRP A 305 -2.64 11.53 4.98
CA TRP A 305 -3.78 11.59 4.07
C TRP A 305 -5.08 11.05 4.69
N MET A 306 -5.01 10.06 5.58
CA MET A 306 -6.17 9.66 6.39
C MET A 306 -6.63 10.82 7.30
N THR A 307 -5.69 11.60 7.88
CA THR A 307 -6.02 12.81 8.65
C THR A 307 -6.68 13.89 7.77
N PHE A 308 -6.26 14.04 6.52
CA PHE A 308 -6.93 14.93 5.57
C PHE A 308 -8.34 14.43 5.21
N GLY A 309 -8.55 13.12 5.12
CA GLY A 309 -9.89 12.53 5.06
C GLY A 309 -10.76 12.90 6.28
N GLN A 310 -10.20 12.85 7.50
CA GLN A 310 -10.92 13.32 8.70
C GLN A 310 -11.25 14.82 8.64
N PHE A 311 -10.36 15.64 8.07
CA PHE A 311 -10.62 17.07 7.86
C PHE A 311 -11.79 17.30 6.90
N VAL A 312 -11.82 16.57 5.77
CA VAL A 312 -12.93 16.62 4.80
C VAL A 312 -14.23 16.18 5.45
N SER A 313 -14.22 15.06 6.19
CA SER A 313 -15.39 14.59 6.95
C SER A 313 -15.96 15.66 7.88
N ALA A 314 -15.08 16.30 8.67
CA ALA A 314 -15.48 17.34 9.60
C ALA A 314 -15.91 18.66 8.91
N ARG A 315 -15.23 19.04 7.79
CA ARG A 315 -15.54 20.23 7.00
C ARG A 315 -16.93 20.15 6.38
N ASP A 316 -17.24 18.98 5.81
CA ASP A 316 -18.44 18.75 5.00
C ASP A 316 -19.58 18.13 5.81
N GLU A 317 -19.39 17.94 7.14
CA GLU A 317 -20.38 17.39 8.08
C GLU A 317 -20.90 16.01 7.62
N HIS A 318 -19.97 15.08 7.31
CA HIS A 318 -20.31 13.78 6.75
C HIS A 318 -21.20 12.94 7.66
N THR A 319 -22.09 12.19 7.04
CA THR A 319 -22.81 11.09 7.67
C THR A 319 -21.90 9.87 7.87
N LEU A 320 -22.32 8.92 8.70
CA LEU A 320 -21.63 7.65 8.88
C LEU A 320 -21.39 6.92 7.55
N ASP A 321 -22.40 6.89 6.67
CA ASP A 321 -22.34 6.18 5.39
C ASP A 321 -21.32 6.83 4.45
N GLN A 322 -21.27 8.16 4.39
CA GLN A 322 -20.27 8.89 3.60
C GLN A 322 -18.85 8.64 4.09
N ASP A 323 -18.62 8.59 5.40
CA ASP A 323 -17.30 8.30 5.94
C ASP A 323 -16.88 6.84 5.72
N VAL A 324 -17.81 5.89 5.75
CA VAL A 324 -17.49 4.51 5.36
C VAL A 324 -16.99 4.46 3.92
N GLU A 325 -17.70 5.09 2.99
CA GLU A 325 -17.31 5.15 1.58
C GLU A 325 -15.97 5.87 1.40
N LEU A 326 -15.81 7.06 2.01
CA LEU A 326 -14.58 7.84 1.91
C LEU A 326 -13.36 7.04 2.37
N PHE A 327 -13.39 6.54 3.60
CA PHE A 327 -12.23 5.88 4.20
C PHE A 327 -11.97 4.48 3.61
N PHE A 328 -12.99 3.80 3.09
CA PHE A 328 -12.82 2.57 2.34
C PHE A 328 -12.02 2.81 1.05
N ASN A 329 -12.39 3.81 0.28
CA ASN A 329 -11.64 4.19 -0.93
C ASN A 329 -10.23 4.67 -0.57
N LEU A 330 -10.11 5.60 0.38
CA LEU A 330 -8.84 6.23 0.73
C LEU A 330 -7.84 5.23 1.32
N GLY A 331 -8.27 4.38 2.25
CA GLY A 331 -7.42 3.37 2.87
C GLY A 331 -6.87 2.34 1.86
N ASN A 332 -7.72 1.90 0.92
CA ASN A 332 -7.30 0.96 -0.12
C ASN A 332 -6.39 1.64 -1.17
N ALA A 333 -6.64 2.90 -1.52
CA ALA A 333 -5.80 3.63 -2.47
C ALA A 333 -4.38 3.85 -1.95
N VAL A 334 -4.21 4.22 -0.69
CA VAL A 334 -2.87 4.35 -0.10
C VAL A 334 -2.18 2.99 0.07
N PHE A 335 -2.93 1.91 0.26
CA PHE A 335 -2.36 0.57 0.32
C PHE A 335 -1.81 0.12 -1.04
N ASP A 336 -2.62 0.19 -2.09
CA ASP A 336 -2.21 -0.21 -3.43
C ASP A 336 -1.09 0.69 -3.98
N ALA A 337 -1.10 1.99 -3.65
CA ALA A 337 0.00 2.90 -3.92
C ALA A 337 1.31 2.41 -3.27
N GLY A 338 1.24 1.87 -2.06
CA GLY A 338 2.38 1.24 -1.39
C GLY A 338 2.88 -0.02 -2.11
N VAL A 339 1.98 -0.87 -2.56
CA VAL A 339 2.32 -2.11 -3.31
C VAL A 339 3.01 -1.77 -4.63
N ALA A 340 2.41 -0.91 -5.45
CA ALA A 340 2.96 -0.51 -6.75
C ALA A 340 4.30 0.25 -6.62
N THR A 341 4.41 1.13 -5.62
CA THR A 341 5.66 1.86 -5.36
C THR A 341 6.80 0.92 -4.98
N TRP A 342 6.55 -0.04 -4.06
CA TRP A 342 7.60 -0.94 -3.59
C TRP A 342 8.02 -1.94 -4.66
N GLU A 343 7.11 -2.33 -5.54
CA GLU A 343 7.43 -3.10 -6.73
C GLU A 343 8.44 -2.34 -7.60
N ALA A 344 8.14 -1.10 -7.98
CA ALA A 344 9.03 -0.28 -8.79
C ALA A 344 10.38 -0.04 -8.10
N LYS A 345 10.39 0.20 -6.77
CA LYS A 345 11.63 0.40 -6.00
C LYS A 345 12.56 -0.81 -6.02
N VAL A 346 12.00 -2.01 -5.90
CA VAL A 346 12.79 -3.25 -5.94
C VAL A 346 13.23 -3.57 -7.36
N PHE A 347 12.35 -3.36 -8.34
CA PHE A 347 12.63 -3.65 -9.74
C PHE A 347 13.77 -2.78 -10.31
N TYR A 348 13.75 -1.48 -10.06
CA TYR A 348 14.76 -0.54 -10.57
C TYR A 348 15.98 -0.42 -9.66
N ASP A 349 15.83 -0.64 -8.37
CA ASP A 349 16.88 -0.55 -7.33
C ASP A 349 17.71 0.73 -7.44
N TYR A 350 17.08 1.87 -7.78
CA TYR A 350 17.73 3.08 -8.23
C TYR A 350 18.39 3.89 -7.11
N ALA A 351 19.50 4.55 -7.43
CA ALA A 351 20.36 5.26 -6.49
C ALA A 351 19.69 6.49 -5.84
N ARG A 352 20.06 6.79 -4.60
CA ARG A 352 19.63 7.99 -3.86
C ARG A 352 20.53 9.19 -4.13
N PRO A 353 19.98 10.43 -4.14
CA PRO A 353 20.75 11.65 -4.42
C PRO A 353 22.00 11.83 -3.56
N VAL A 354 21.96 11.47 -2.28
CA VAL A 354 23.13 11.60 -1.40
C VAL A 354 24.35 10.85 -1.94
N ARG A 355 24.14 9.67 -2.55
CA ARG A 355 25.22 8.91 -3.17
C ARG A 355 25.65 9.50 -4.49
N THR A 356 24.73 9.81 -5.37
CA THR A 356 25.08 10.35 -6.69
C THR A 356 25.82 11.68 -6.57
N VAL A 357 25.44 12.57 -5.65
CA VAL A 357 26.17 13.81 -5.39
C VAL A 357 27.61 13.53 -4.96
N ARG A 358 27.82 12.61 -4.02
CA ARG A 358 29.15 12.28 -3.52
C ARG A 358 30.05 11.66 -4.59
N GLU A 359 29.53 10.65 -5.30
CA GLU A 359 30.28 9.93 -6.35
C GLU A 359 30.58 10.81 -7.56
N LEU A 360 29.59 11.55 -8.08
CA LEU A 360 29.82 12.47 -9.21
C LEU A 360 30.82 13.59 -8.84
N GLY A 361 30.80 14.03 -7.58
CA GLY A 361 31.80 14.98 -7.09
C GLY A 361 33.20 14.37 -7.03
N GLU A 362 33.36 13.16 -6.52
CA GLU A 362 34.65 12.47 -6.49
C GLU A 362 35.21 12.22 -7.89
N LEU A 363 34.34 11.91 -8.85
CA LEU A 363 34.68 11.73 -10.26
C LEU A 363 34.94 13.07 -11.02
N GLY A 364 34.68 14.22 -10.38
CA GLY A 364 34.83 15.53 -11.00
C GLY A 364 33.83 15.84 -12.11
N LEU A 365 32.65 15.20 -12.05
CA LEU A 365 31.54 15.41 -12.99
C LEU A 365 30.60 16.52 -12.55
N ILE A 366 30.57 16.85 -11.23
CA ILE A 366 29.88 17.99 -10.67
C ILE A 366 30.80 18.79 -9.74
N GLY A 367 30.47 20.06 -9.51
CA GLY A 367 31.24 20.98 -8.69
C GLY A 367 32.49 21.52 -9.37
N GLU A 368 33.27 22.31 -8.65
CA GLU A 368 34.53 22.88 -9.12
C GLU A 368 35.67 22.48 -8.17
N PHE A 369 36.85 22.18 -8.71
CA PHE A 369 38.01 21.82 -7.90
C PHE A 369 38.45 22.99 -7.01
N ASP A 370 38.43 22.78 -5.71
CA ASP A 370 38.85 23.77 -4.70
C ASP A 370 40.18 23.35 -4.06
N GLU A 371 41.22 24.19 -4.30
CA GLU A 371 42.58 23.91 -3.81
C GLU A 371 42.66 23.93 -2.26
N GLN A 372 41.76 24.67 -1.57
CA GLN A 372 41.79 24.80 -0.11
C GLN A 372 41.12 23.60 0.55
N LEU A 373 40.03 23.13 -0.04
CA LEU A 373 39.29 21.94 0.42
C LEU A 373 39.98 20.65 -0.10
N GLY A 374 40.73 20.73 -1.18
CA GLY A 374 41.50 19.62 -1.75
C GLY A 374 40.67 18.64 -2.57
N GLY A 375 39.53 19.06 -3.13
CA GLY A 375 38.64 18.23 -3.93
C GLY A 375 37.59 19.06 -4.68
N TYR A 376 36.64 18.40 -5.32
CA TYR A 376 35.52 19.05 -5.99
C TYR A 376 34.49 19.53 -4.96
N ALA A 377 34.20 20.83 -4.99
CA ALA A 377 33.37 21.53 -4.04
C ALA A 377 32.09 22.05 -4.70
N ILE A 378 31.02 22.03 -3.93
CA ILE A 378 29.68 22.52 -4.25
C ILE A 378 29.24 23.54 -3.18
N ASP A 379 28.30 24.40 -3.52
CA ASP A 379 27.56 25.16 -2.53
C ASP A 379 26.32 24.36 -2.14
N ALA A 380 26.15 24.06 -0.84
CA ALA A 380 25.03 23.29 -0.32
C ALA A 380 24.76 23.65 1.15
N TRP A 381 23.62 23.25 1.68
CA TRP A 381 23.31 23.34 3.08
C TRP A 381 24.31 22.49 3.89
N ALA A 382 24.97 23.10 4.86
CA ALA A 382 26.10 22.52 5.57
C ALA A 382 25.75 21.92 6.94
N GLY A 383 24.47 21.74 7.25
CA GLY A 383 23.97 21.19 8.50
C GLY A 383 23.20 22.19 9.35
N PRO A 384 22.52 21.73 10.45
CA PRO A 384 21.66 22.55 11.28
C PRO A 384 22.34 23.82 11.79
N GLY A 385 21.72 24.96 11.49
CA GLY A 385 22.21 26.29 11.89
C GLY A 385 23.48 26.77 11.19
N GLN A 386 24.01 26.01 10.20
CA GLN A 386 25.21 26.39 9.45
C GLN A 386 24.88 27.18 8.16
N GLY A 387 23.63 27.05 7.68
CA GLY A 387 23.21 27.63 6.41
C GLY A 387 23.95 27.04 5.21
N THR A 388 23.91 27.72 4.07
CA THR A 388 24.61 27.31 2.86
C THR A 388 26.10 27.67 2.94
N GLN A 389 26.96 26.69 2.63
CA GLN A 389 28.41 26.87 2.58
C GLN A 389 29.00 26.13 1.38
N ARG A 390 30.24 26.51 1.02
CA ARG A 390 31.03 25.75 0.08
C ARG A 390 31.65 24.56 0.79
N ILE A 391 31.26 23.36 0.41
CA ILE A 391 31.69 22.09 1.01
C ILE A 391 32.22 21.15 -0.08
N LEU A 392 32.99 20.13 0.29
CA LEU A 392 33.28 19.04 -0.66
C LEU A 392 31.98 18.33 -1.04
N ALA A 393 31.82 17.94 -2.29
CA ALA A 393 30.65 17.17 -2.73
C ALA A 393 30.53 15.82 -1.97
N THR A 394 31.68 15.25 -1.58
CA THR A 394 31.75 14.04 -0.73
C THR A 394 31.18 14.24 0.68
N ASP A 395 31.09 15.50 1.13
CA ASP A 395 30.53 15.85 2.46
C ASP A 395 29.04 16.27 2.37
N PHE A 396 28.41 16.12 1.22
CA PHE A 396 27.01 16.49 1.02
C PHE A 396 26.10 15.78 2.02
N LEU A 397 25.21 16.57 2.63
CA LEU A 397 24.18 16.13 3.57
C LEU A 397 22.79 16.50 3.03
N THR A 398 21.84 15.61 3.25
CA THR A 398 20.42 15.87 2.99
C THR A 398 19.83 16.75 4.10
N TYR A 399 18.90 17.64 3.74
CA TYR A 399 18.16 18.43 4.74
C TYR A 399 17.21 17.54 5.55
N GLN A 400 16.67 16.48 4.93
CA GLN A 400 15.82 15.53 5.65
C GLN A 400 16.61 14.74 6.68
N THR A 401 16.09 14.68 7.92
CA THR A 401 16.65 13.91 9.05
C THR A 401 18.14 14.14 9.25
N PRO A 402 18.58 15.39 9.39
CA PRO A 402 19.98 15.74 9.35
C PRO A 402 20.80 15.03 10.44
N GLY A 403 21.96 14.51 10.07
CA GLY A 403 22.91 13.89 10.99
C GLY A 403 22.58 12.47 11.44
N SER A 404 21.44 11.89 11.06
CA SER A 404 21.09 10.52 11.44
C SER A 404 20.96 9.59 10.24
N HIS A 405 20.03 9.85 9.34
CA HIS A 405 19.70 9.01 8.21
C HIS A 405 19.72 9.84 6.92
N PRO A 406 20.81 9.81 6.13
CA PRO A 406 20.94 10.65 4.94
C PRO A 406 19.98 10.26 3.81
N SER A 407 19.38 9.07 3.88
CA SER A 407 18.31 8.60 3.00
C SER A 407 17.46 7.54 3.69
N PRO A 408 16.20 7.33 3.24
CA PRO A 408 15.37 6.20 3.67
C PRO A 408 16.03 4.84 3.32
N PRO A 409 15.70 3.75 4.07
CA PRO A 409 16.27 2.42 3.87
C PRO A 409 15.61 1.65 2.72
N PHE A 410 15.56 2.24 1.53
CA PHE A 410 15.03 1.65 0.28
C PHE A 410 15.41 2.51 -0.92
N ALA A 411 15.35 1.90 -2.12
CA ALA A 411 15.68 2.54 -3.39
C ALA A 411 14.86 3.83 -3.65
N GLU A 412 15.38 4.68 -4.53
CA GLU A 412 14.83 6.00 -4.79
C GLU A 412 13.52 5.92 -5.58
N TYR A 413 13.54 5.25 -6.76
CA TYR A 413 12.54 5.36 -7.80
C TYR A 413 11.41 4.32 -7.64
N VAL A 414 10.14 4.74 -7.63
CA VAL A 414 9.61 6.10 -7.64
C VAL A 414 9.47 6.65 -6.21
N SER A 415 9.15 7.96 -6.07
CA SER A 415 8.89 8.57 -4.76
C SER A 415 7.61 8.01 -4.11
N GLY A 416 7.77 7.41 -2.92
CA GLY A 416 6.61 6.91 -2.16
C GLY A 416 5.66 8.03 -1.73
N HIS A 417 6.19 9.18 -1.29
CA HIS A 417 5.37 10.32 -0.90
C HIS A 417 4.51 10.81 -2.06
N SER A 418 5.10 10.98 -3.25
CA SER A 418 4.38 11.42 -4.44
C SER A 418 3.29 10.42 -4.85
N THR A 419 3.58 9.11 -4.76
CA THR A 419 2.59 8.08 -5.11
C THR A 419 1.44 8.01 -4.10
N PHE A 420 1.73 7.97 -2.80
CA PHE A 420 0.69 7.99 -1.76
C PHE A 420 -0.16 9.26 -1.84
N SER A 421 0.50 10.41 -2.01
CA SER A 421 -0.19 11.70 -2.02
C SER A 421 -1.07 11.89 -3.25
N ALA A 422 -0.55 11.58 -4.43
CA ALA A 422 -1.34 11.67 -5.66
C ALA A 422 -2.51 10.69 -5.67
N SER A 423 -2.32 9.47 -5.14
CA SER A 423 -3.41 8.50 -5.02
C SER A 423 -4.49 8.97 -4.06
N ALA A 424 -4.11 9.46 -2.90
CA ALA A 424 -5.06 9.95 -1.90
C ALA A 424 -5.79 11.22 -2.36
N ALA A 425 -5.08 12.18 -2.97
CA ALA A 425 -5.68 13.40 -3.51
C ALA A 425 -6.72 13.10 -4.59
N GLU A 426 -6.42 12.19 -5.52
CA GLU A 426 -7.36 11.76 -6.56
C GLU A 426 -8.63 11.12 -5.97
N ILE A 427 -8.50 10.29 -4.92
CA ILE A 427 -9.67 9.74 -4.21
C ILE A 427 -10.50 10.85 -3.57
N LEU A 428 -9.86 11.80 -2.88
CA LEU A 428 -10.57 12.92 -2.26
C LEU A 428 -11.30 13.78 -3.29
N GLN A 429 -10.68 14.05 -4.45
CA GLN A 429 -11.32 14.77 -5.57
C GLN A 429 -12.52 14.00 -6.13
N ARG A 430 -12.38 12.71 -6.39
CA ARG A 430 -13.48 11.88 -6.90
C ARG A 430 -14.63 11.80 -5.92
N PHE A 431 -14.33 11.65 -4.64
CA PHE A 431 -15.34 11.54 -3.59
C PHE A 431 -16.09 12.88 -3.38
N THR A 432 -15.38 14.00 -3.27
CA THR A 432 -16.00 15.31 -3.08
C THR A 432 -16.59 15.90 -4.37
N GLY A 433 -16.19 15.38 -5.53
CA GLY A 433 -16.58 15.88 -6.85
C GLY A 433 -15.90 17.19 -7.27
N ASN A 434 -14.88 17.62 -6.55
CA ASN A 434 -14.07 18.81 -6.83
C ASN A 434 -12.68 18.69 -6.18
N ASP A 435 -11.78 19.65 -6.46
CA ASP A 435 -10.41 19.70 -5.92
C ASP A 435 -10.27 20.65 -4.71
N GLU A 436 -11.36 21.13 -4.12
CA GLU A 436 -11.30 22.11 -3.02
C GLU A 436 -10.88 21.44 -1.70
N PHE A 437 -9.72 21.82 -1.15
CA PHE A 437 -9.24 21.35 0.15
C PHE A 437 -9.40 22.43 1.23
N GLY A 438 -8.71 23.57 1.09
CA GLY A 438 -8.84 24.72 1.98
C GLY A 438 -8.24 24.47 3.37
N ALA A 439 -7.16 23.72 3.47
CA ALA A 439 -6.46 23.43 4.72
C ALA A 439 -5.18 24.26 4.86
N SER A 440 -4.74 24.46 6.10
CA SER A 440 -3.48 25.15 6.39
C SER A 440 -2.89 24.74 7.73
N VAL A 441 -1.56 24.91 7.86
CA VAL A 441 -0.82 24.76 9.12
C VAL A 441 0.13 25.94 9.28
N THR A 442 0.32 26.41 10.51
CA THR A 442 1.15 27.61 10.79
C THR A 442 2.29 27.25 11.75
N PHE A 443 3.48 27.68 11.40
CA PHE A 443 4.69 27.59 12.20
C PHE A 443 5.10 28.95 12.75
N ALA A 444 5.35 29.03 14.05
CA ALA A 444 5.91 30.24 14.66
C ALA A 444 7.45 30.28 14.46
N PRO A 445 8.06 31.46 14.64
CA PRO A 445 9.53 31.60 14.54
C PRO A 445 10.28 30.62 15.43
N GLY A 446 11.21 29.87 14.82
CA GLY A 446 12.07 28.91 15.51
C GLY A 446 11.43 27.56 15.84
N GLU A 447 10.27 27.23 15.29
CA GLU A 447 9.56 25.96 15.56
C GLU A 447 10.04 24.77 14.72
N SER A 448 11.01 24.92 13.83
CA SER A 448 11.61 23.79 13.12
C SER A 448 12.21 22.76 14.11
N ARG A 449 11.94 21.48 13.84
CA ARG A 449 12.57 20.36 14.57
C ARG A 449 14.02 20.14 14.16
N PHE A 450 14.35 20.45 12.90
CA PHE A 450 15.70 20.26 12.36
C PHE A 450 16.63 21.42 12.71
N GLU A 451 16.09 22.66 12.77
CA GLU A 451 16.83 23.87 13.12
C GLU A 451 16.12 24.66 14.24
N PRO A 452 15.94 24.06 15.44
CA PRO A 452 15.16 24.68 16.51
C PRO A 452 15.76 26.01 16.96
N GLY A 453 14.89 27.02 17.10
CA GLY A 453 15.27 28.38 17.45
C GLY A 453 15.92 29.19 16.32
N VAL A 454 16.07 28.61 15.12
CA VAL A 454 16.69 29.23 13.94
C VAL A 454 15.68 29.39 12.82
N THR A 455 15.00 28.32 12.46
CA THR A 455 14.04 28.24 11.34
C THR A 455 12.61 28.02 11.86
N PRO A 456 11.59 28.71 11.31
CA PRO A 456 11.70 29.87 10.43
C PRO A 456 12.08 31.16 11.21
N THR A 457 12.56 32.15 10.48
CA THR A 457 12.90 33.47 11.06
C THR A 457 11.65 34.32 11.32
N GLU A 458 10.58 34.10 10.57
CA GLU A 458 9.27 34.72 10.70
C GLU A 458 8.18 33.63 10.69
N THR A 459 6.92 33.99 11.05
CA THR A 459 5.81 33.05 10.96
C THR A 459 5.60 32.61 9.50
N VAL A 460 5.51 31.32 9.26
CA VAL A 460 5.23 30.70 7.96
C VAL A 460 3.93 29.90 8.07
N THR A 461 3.05 30.06 7.10
CA THR A 461 1.84 29.24 6.96
C THR A 461 1.91 28.48 5.66
N LEU A 462 1.81 27.16 5.72
CA LEU A 462 1.61 26.31 4.57
C LEU A 462 0.10 26.23 4.34
N GLU A 463 -0.33 26.56 3.13
CA GLU A 463 -1.75 26.65 2.76
C GLU A 463 -1.97 25.84 1.48
N TRP A 464 -3.02 25.02 1.47
CA TRP A 464 -3.42 24.24 0.30
C TRP A 464 -4.89 24.55 -0.03
N GLU A 465 -5.10 25.27 -1.13
CA GLU A 465 -6.45 25.53 -1.62
C GLU A 465 -7.07 24.27 -2.22
N THR A 466 -6.21 23.39 -2.80
CA THR A 466 -6.63 22.16 -3.47
C THR A 466 -5.91 20.92 -2.93
N PHE A 467 -6.52 19.75 -3.14
CA PHE A 467 -5.87 18.46 -2.85
C PHE A 467 -4.64 18.23 -3.73
N SER A 468 -4.71 18.68 -5.00
CA SER A 468 -3.58 18.62 -5.92
C SER A 468 -2.39 19.42 -5.43
N GLU A 469 -2.59 20.66 -4.94
CA GLU A 469 -1.51 21.47 -4.35
C GLU A 469 -0.84 20.77 -3.16
N ALA A 470 -1.62 20.14 -2.28
CA ALA A 470 -1.07 19.38 -1.15
C ALA A 470 -0.27 18.17 -1.62
N ALA A 471 -0.73 17.46 -2.66
CA ALA A 471 -0.01 16.31 -3.22
C ALA A 471 1.28 16.72 -3.92
N ASP A 472 1.26 17.80 -4.69
CA ASP A 472 2.44 18.36 -5.35
C ASP A 472 3.47 18.82 -4.32
N GLU A 473 3.05 19.52 -3.26
CA GLU A 473 3.94 19.97 -2.18
C GLU A 473 4.57 18.78 -1.45
N ALA A 474 3.81 17.70 -1.19
CA ALA A 474 4.34 16.46 -0.61
C ALA A 474 5.43 15.84 -1.48
N GLY A 475 5.29 15.88 -2.81
CA GLY A 475 6.30 15.45 -3.76
C GLY A 475 7.53 16.35 -3.74
N PHE A 476 7.35 17.66 -3.92
CA PHE A 476 8.44 18.65 -3.87
C PHE A 476 9.20 18.65 -2.55
N SER A 477 8.55 18.35 -1.44
CA SER A 477 9.18 18.25 -0.13
C SER A 477 10.38 17.31 -0.13
N ARG A 478 10.34 16.28 -0.97
CA ARG A 478 11.40 15.26 -1.08
C ARG A 478 12.62 15.77 -1.83
N LEU A 479 12.41 16.67 -2.80
CA LEU A 479 13.49 17.36 -3.49
C LEU A 479 14.16 18.38 -2.56
N TYR A 480 13.39 19.16 -1.81
CA TYR A 480 13.89 20.07 -0.77
C TYR A 480 14.63 19.30 0.34
N GLY A 481 14.13 18.15 0.73
CA GLY A 481 14.78 17.23 1.65
C GLY A 481 16.08 16.62 1.12
N GLY A 482 16.30 16.64 -0.20
CA GLY A 482 17.50 16.14 -0.86
C GLY A 482 17.57 14.62 -0.99
N ILE A 483 16.42 13.93 -0.99
CA ILE A 483 16.35 12.46 -0.96
C ILE A 483 15.69 11.82 -2.18
N HIS A 484 15.10 12.62 -3.07
CA HIS A 484 14.52 12.19 -4.34
C HIS A 484 14.97 13.09 -5.49
N PHE A 485 14.90 12.55 -6.71
CA PHE A 485 15.01 13.28 -7.96
C PHE A 485 13.64 13.70 -8.47
N GLU A 486 13.58 14.71 -9.34
CA GLU A 486 12.33 15.16 -9.97
C GLU A 486 11.65 14.04 -10.75
N ASP A 487 12.44 13.19 -11.43
CA ASP A 487 11.92 12.05 -12.19
C ASP A 487 11.17 11.04 -11.30
N GLY A 488 11.73 10.74 -10.13
CA GLY A 488 11.06 9.88 -9.13
C GLY A 488 9.80 10.49 -8.55
N ASP A 489 9.73 11.81 -8.43
CA ASP A 489 8.57 12.56 -7.97
C ASP A 489 7.46 12.55 -9.03
N VAL A 490 7.75 13.00 -10.24
CA VAL A 490 6.78 13.10 -11.34
C VAL A 490 6.16 11.74 -11.68
N ASN A 491 7.01 10.71 -11.85
CA ASN A 491 6.51 9.37 -12.18
C ASN A 491 5.79 8.73 -10.98
N GLY A 492 6.15 9.07 -9.75
CA GLY A 492 5.41 8.68 -8.55
C GLY A 492 4.00 9.28 -8.53
N GLY A 493 3.86 10.57 -8.86
CA GLY A 493 2.57 11.24 -8.97
C GLY A 493 1.66 10.61 -10.04
N ILE A 494 2.22 10.36 -11.24
CA ILE A 494 1.49 9.68 -12.32
C ILE A 494 1.04 8.27 -11.89
N LEU A 495 1.92 7.50 -11.24
CA LEU A 495 1.57 6.18 -10.72
C LEU A 495 0.43 6.26 -9.72
N GLY A 496 0.51 7.19 -8.75
CA GLY A 496 -0.51 7.36 -7.71
C GLY A 496 -1.90 7.68 -8.27
N GLN A 497 -1.98 8.59 -9.25
CA GLN A 497 -3.26 8.92 -9.92
C GLN A 497 -3.88 7.71 -10.64
N ARG A 498 -3.05 6.88 -11.29
CA ARG A 498 -3.53 5.66 -11.97
C ARG A 498 -4.02 4.62 -10.97
N VAL A 499 -3.24 4.37 -9.91
CA VAL A 499 -3.65 3.47 -8.81
C VAL A 499 -5.00 3.90 -8.22
N ALA A 500 -5.20 5.19 -7.97
CA ALA A 500 -6.48 5.70 -7.47
C ALA A 500 -7.65 5.41 -8.44
N GLY A 501 -7.38 5.41 -9.73
CA GLY A 501 -8.36 5.04 -10.76
C GLY A 501 -8.86 3.61 -10.58
N GLU A 502 -7.96 2.64 -10.55
CA GLU A 502 -8.26 1.21 -10.37
C GLU A 502 -8.96 0.94 -9.03
N VAL A 503 -8.43 1.50 -7.94
CA VAL A 503 -9.05 1.37 -6.60
C VAL A 503 -10.46 1.94 -6.57
N TRP A 504 -10.68 3.10 -7.21
CA TRP A 504 -12.01 3.70 -7.28
C TRP A 504 -13.00 2.80 -8.05
N GLU A 505 -12.58 2.26 -9.18
CA GLU A 505 -13.42 1.37 -10.01
C GLU A 505 -13.78 0.11 -9.23
N GLU A 506 -12.82 -0.54 -8.59
CA GLU A 506 -13.07 -1.71 -7.75
C GLU A 506 -14.01 -1.37 -6.56
N ALA A 507 -13.77 -0.28 -5.84
CA ALA A 507 -14.62 0.13 -4.73
C ALA A 507 -16.07 0.44 -5.18
N GLN A 508 -16.25 1.09 -6.35
CA GLN A 508 -17.59 1.35 -6.89
C GLN A 508 -18.30 0.06 -7.30
N SER A 509 -17.59 -0.95 -7.79
CA SER A 509 -18.16 -2.26 -8.08
C SER A 509 -18.79 -2.93 -6.85
N LEU A 510 -18.18 -2.72 -5.69
CA LEU A 510 -18.66 -3.24 -4.39
C LEU A 510 -19.76 -2.37 -3.77
N LEU A 511 -19.67 -1.05 -3.88
CA LEU A 511 -20.66 -0.09 -3.36
C LEU A 511 -21.97 -0.14 -4.15
N THR A 512 -21.88 -0.22 -5.48
CA THR A 512 -23.02 -0.24 -6.40
C THR A 512 -22.84 -1.30 -7.49
N PRO A 513 -22.82 -2.59 -7.12
CA PRO A 513 -22.47 -3.65 -8.04
C PRO A 513 -23.43 -3.72 -9.23
N ASN A 514 -22.88 -3.98 -10.40
CA ASN A 514 -23.65 -4.31 -11.59
C ASN A 514 -24.23 -5.72 -11.41
N LYS A 515 -25.55 -5.82 -11.07
CA LYS A 515 -26.18 -7.09 -10.71
C LYS A 515 -26.79 -7.78 -11.91
N ILE A 516 -26.30 -8.98 -12.21
CA ILE A 516 -26.87 -9.90 -13.20
C ILE A 516 -27.57 -11.02 -12.46
N THR A 517 -28.88 -11.15 -12.64
CA THR A 517 -29.66 -12.16 -11.93
C THR A 517 -30.43 -13.05 -12.89
N GLY A 518 -30.27 -14.35 -12.72
CA GLY A 518 -31.05 -15.38 -13.40
C GLY A 518 -32.40 -15.65 -12.73
N THR A 519 -32.98 -16.77 -13.03
CA THR A 519 -34.35 -17.09 -12.65
C THR A 519 -34.44 -18.40 -11.80
N ARG A 520 -35.39 -19.26 -12.07
CA ARG A 520 -35.54 -20.62 -11.50
C ARG A 520 -35.48 -21.68 -12.58
N ARG A 521 -34.95 -21.34 -13.74
CA ARG A 521 -34.80 -22.19 -14.92
C ARG A 521 -33.38 -22.12 -15.38
N ASP A 522 -33.04 -23.03 -16.27
CA ASP A 522 -31.74 -23.01 -16.92
C ASP A 522 -31.57 -21.67 -17.68
N ASP A 523 -30.62 -20.86 -17.24
CA ASP A 523 -30.32 -19.53 -17.77
C ASP A 523 -28.92 -19.51 -18.40
N GLU A 524 -28.70 -18.61 -19.33
CA GLU A 524 -27.38 -18.25 -19.87
C GLU A 524 -27.11 -16.81 -19.49
N LEU A 525 -26.15 -16.60 -18.59
CA LEU A 525 -25.78 -15.30 -18.05
C LEU A 525 -24.39 -14.93 -18.57
N ILE A 526 -24.28 -13.72 -19.09
CA ILE A 526 -23.02 -13.19 -19.63
C ILE A 526 -22.78 -11.83 -19.00
N GLY A 527 -21.61 -11.68 -18.36
CA GLY A 527 -21.09 -10.44 -17.79
C GLY A 527 -20.56 -9.47 -18.83
N THR A 528 -19.70 -8.58 -18.39
CA THR A 528 -18.99 -7.58 -19.22
C THR A 528 -17.49 -7.65 -18.90
N ASP A 529 -16.71 -6.68 -19.34
CA ASP A 529 -15.29 -6.56 -18.96
C ASP A 529 -15.12 -5.74 -17.64
N ALA A 530 -16.18 -5.57 -16.85
CA ALA A 530 -16.16 -4.87 -15.56
C ALA A 530 -16.61 -5.83 -14.45
N SER A 531 -16.27 -5.53 -13.20
CA SER A 531 -16.66 -6.36 -12.05
C SER A 531 -18.16 -6.42 -11.84
N GLU A 532 -18.73 -7.62 -11.72
CA GLU A 532 -20.15 -7.89 -11.56
C GLU A 532 -20.49 -8.74 -10.32
N TYR A 533 -21.73 -8.59 -9.89
CA TYR A 533 -22.39 -9.56 -9.02
C TYR A 533 -23.35 -10.42 -9.81
N ILE A 534 -23.00 -11.68 -10.04
CA ILE A 534 -23.80 -12.64 -10.83
C ILE A 534 -24.45 -13.66 -9.90
N HIS A 535 -25.79 -13.73 -9.91
CA HIS A 535 -26.55 -14.74 -9.17
C HIS A 535 -27.53 -15.45 -10.09
N SER A 536 -27.28 -16.70 -10.47
CA SER A 536 -28.11 -17.38 -11.47
C SER A 536 -29.41 -17.96 -10.91
N GLY A 537 -29.39 -18.47 -9.67
CA GLY A 537 -30.60 -18.83 -8.93
C GLY A 537 -30.90 -20.31 -8.85
N ARG A 538 -31.72 -20.90 -9.71
CA ARG A 538 -32.01 -22.33 -9.79
C ARG A 538 -32.12 -22.74 -11.24
N GLY A 539 -31.70 -23.94 -11.57
CA GLY A 539 -31.67 -24.48 -12.92
C GLY A 539 -30.25 -24.95 -13.20
N ASP A 540 -30.02 -25.63 -14.29
CA ASP A 540 -28.67 -25.95 -14.75
C ASP A 540 -28.21 -24.77 -15.61
N ASP A 541 -27.48 -23.85 -15.02
CA ASP A 541 -27.16 -22.54 -15.57
C ASP A 541 -25.79 -22.53 -16.27
N THR A 542 -25.59 -21.61 -17.19
CA THR A 542 -24.29 -21.33 -17.82
C THR A 542 -23.92 -19.87 -17.58
N ILE A 543 -22.78 -19.65 -16.94
CA ILE A 543 -22.31 -18.33 -16.52
C ILE A 543 -20.96 -18.04 -17.18
N GLN A 544 -20.82 -16.83 -17.73
CA GLN A 544 -19.58 -16.27 -18.26
C GLN A 544 -19.40 -14.88 -17.64
N GLY A 545 -18.40 -14.70 -16.75
CA GLY A 545 -18.06 -13.41 -16.17
C GLY A 545 -17.44 -12.49 -17.22
N LEU A 546 -16.50 -12.93 -17.98
CA LEU A 546 -15.59 -12.26 -18.93
C LEU A 546 -14.37 -11.69 -18.19
N ASP A 547 -14.01 -10.40 -18.39
CA ASP A 547 -12.95 -9.76 -17.60
C ASP A 547 -13.59 -9.02 -16.41
N GLY A 548 -12.82 -8.69 -15.38
CA GLY A 548 -13.30 -8.00 -14.17
C GLY A 548 -13.22 -8.90 -12.93
N ASN A 549 -13.29 -8.29 -11.75
CA ASN A 549 -13.29 -9.05 -10.49
C ASN A 549 -14.73 -9.42 -10.11
N ASP A 550 -15.17 -10.59 -10.50
CA ASP A 550 -16.56 -11.00 -10.40
C ASP A 550 -16.89 -11.73 -9.08
N LEU A 551 -18.07 -11.46 -8.56
CA LEU A 551 -18.66 -12.27 -7.49
C LEU A 551 -19.79 -13.12 -8.07
N ILE A 552 -19.56 -14.42 -8.19
CA ILE A 552 -20.46 -15.36 -8.84
C ILE A 552 -21.08 -16.33 -7.82
N HIS A 553 -22.41 -16.39 -7.79
CA HIS A 553 -23.21 -17.40 -7.09
C HIS A 553 -24.12 -18.13 -8.07
N SER A 554 -23.81 -19.39 -8.37
CA SER A 554 -24.61 -20.14 -9.32
C SER A 554 -25.92 -20.69 -8.73
N GLY A 555 -25.96 -20.97 -7.45
CA GLY A 555 -27.20 -21.26 -6.72
C GLY A 555 -27.58 -22.75 -6.64
N LYS A 556 -28.49 -23.26 -7.43
CA LYS A 556 -28.91 -24.68 -7.40
C LYS A 556 -29.09 -25.22 -8.80
N GLY A 557 -28.47 -26.28 -9.08
CA GLY A 557 -28.44 -26.97 -10.35
C GLY A 557 -27.04 -27.45 -10.64
N ASN A 558 -26.84 -28.13 -11.74
CA ASN A 558 -25.52 -28.51 -12.20
C ASN A 558 -25.04 -27.45 -13.19
N ASP A 559 -24.26 -26.53 -12.69
CA ASP A 559 -23.93 -25.28 -13.37
C ASP A 559 -22.59 -25.38 -14.12
N ILE A 560 -22.43 -24.57 -15.14
CA ILE A 560 -21.17 -24.38 -15.87
C ILE A 560 -20.76 -22.93 -15.71
N ILE A 561 -19.64 -22.71 -15.03
CA ILE A 561 -19.13 -21.39 -14.67
C ILE A 561 -17.78 -21.18 -15.35
N ASN A 562 -17.63 -20.04 -16.01
CA ASN A 562 -16.37 -19.51 -16.47
C ASN A 562 -16.29 -18.06 -15.97
N ALA A 563 -15.53 -17.82 -14.91
CA ALA A 563 -15.43 -16.50 -14.33
C ALA A 563 -14.66 -15.56 -15.25
N GLY A 564 -13.48 -15.94 -15.72
CA GLY A 564 -12.84 -15.24 -16.84
C GLY A 564 -11.48 -14.65 -16.55
N GLY A 565 -11.36 -13.33 -16.51
CA GLY A 565 -10.10 -12.69 -16.17
C GLY A 565 -10.29 -11.70 -15.03
N GLY A 566 -9.33 -11.65 -14.10
CA GLY A 566 -9.45 -10.85 -12.90
C GLY A 566 -9.36 -11.71 -11.65
N ARG A 567 -9.68 -11.15 -10.50
CA ARG A 567 -9.71 -11.88 -9.23
C ARG A 567 -11.15 -12.19 -8.86
N ASP A 568 -11.59 -13.41 -9.14
CA ASP A 568 -12.98 -13.79 -8.99
C ASP A 568 -13.27 -14.50 -7.66
N ILE A 569 -14.50 -14.32 -7.16
CA ILE A 569 -15.02 -15.10 -6.03
C ILE A 569 -16.16 -15.97 -6.56
N ILE A 570 -15.96 -17.29 -6.54
CA ILE A 570 -16.86 -18.22 -7.22
C ILE A 570 -17.48 -19.19 -6.22
N GLY A 571 -18.76 -18.99 -5.91
CA GLY A 571 -19.61 -19.93 -5.17
C GLY A 571 -20.46 -20.74 -6.14
N ALA A 572 -20.09 -22.00 -6.39
CA ALA A 572 -20.86 -22.92 -7.22
C ALA A 572 -22.15 -23.40 -6.51
N ASP A 573 -22.20 -23.29 -5.19
CA ASP A 573 -23.35 -23.57 -4.35
C ASP A 573 -23.80 -25.04 -4.38
N ARG A 574 -24.96 -25.39 -4.94
CA ARG A 574 -25.51 -26.75 -4.85
C ARG A 574 -25.71 -27.36 -6.21
N GLY A 575 -25.03 -28.40 -6.47
CA GLY A 575 -25.10 -29.18 -7.68
C GLY A 575 -23.80 -29.94 -7.89
N ASP A 576 -23.68 -30.61 -9.03
CA ASP A 576 -22.41 -31.16 -9.47
C ASP A 576 -21.92 -30.20 -10.57
N ASP A 577 -21.06 -29.27 -10.23
CA ASP A 577 -20.76 -28.07 -11.01
C ASP A 577 -19.42 -28.19 -11.73
N ILE A 578 -19.26 -27.49 -12.85
CA ILE A 578 -18.01 -27.36 -13.59
C ILE A 578 -17.58 -25.91 -13.56
N ILE A 579 -16.40 -25.66 -13.00
CA ILE A 579 -15.91 -24.33 -12.68
C ILE A 579 -14.58 -24.09 -13.37
N THR A 580 -14.47 -22.99 -14.04
CA THR A 580 -13.24 -22.42 -14.61
C THR A 580 -13.05 -21.06 -13.97
N GLY A 581 -11.96 -20.84 -13.22
CA GLY A 581 -11.60 -19.54 -12.66
C GLY A 581 -11.16 -18.61 -13.77
N GLY A 582 -10.15 -19.00 -14.50
CA GLY A 582 -9.62 -18.25 -15.63
C GLY A 582 -8.23 -17.72 -15.35
N THR A 583 -8.01 -16.42 -15.55
CA THR A 583 -6.71 -15.80 -15.27
C THR A 583 -6.83 -14.86 -14.08
N GLY A 584 -5.89 -14.96 -13.14
CA GLY A 584 -5.88 -14.14 -11.94
C GLY A 584 -5.79 -14.98 -10.67
N ALA A 585 -6.03 -14.39 -9.53
CA ALA A 585 -5.99 -15.07 -8.24
C ALA A 585 -7.41 -15.31 -7.73
N ASP A 586 -7.97 -16.47 -8.06
CA ASP A 586 -9.38 -16.78 -7.85
C ASP A 586 -9.64 -17.45 -6.50
N LEU A 587 -10.84 -17.23 -5.97
CA LEU A 587 -11.29 -17.81 -4.70
C LEU A 587 -12.51 -18.70 -4.93
N PHE A 588 -12.31 -20.01 -4.84
CA PHE A 588 -13.36 -21.01 -4.98
C PHE A 588 -14.01 -21.33 -3.63
N ASP A 589 -15.30 -21.12 -3.50
CA ASP A 589 -16.03 -21.13 -2.24
C ASP A 589 -16.88 -22.40 -2.06
N PHE A 590 -16.57 -23.19 -1.05
CA PHE A 590 -17.23 -24.47 -0.83
C PHE A 590 -17.77 -24.66 0.58
N ARG A 591 -18.90 -25.39 0.66
CA ARG A 591 -19.58 -25.76 1.88
C ARG A 591 -20.04 -27.21 1.86
N ARG A 592 -20.15 -27.84 3.03
CA ARG A 592 -20.67 -29.23 3.12
C ARG A 592 -22.03 -29.37 2.46
N GLY A 593 -22.12 -30.28 1.51
CA GLY A 593 -23.37 -30.64 0.81
C GLY A 593 -23.66 -29.80 -0.41
N TYR A 594 -22.64 -29.19 -0.97
CA TYR A 594 -22.74 -28.52 -2.26
C TYR A 594 -22.83 -29.52 -3.39
N GLY A 595 -21.98 -30.52 -3.52
CA GLY A 595 -22.07 -31.55 -4.55
C GLY A 595 -20.75 -32.24 -4.84
N ASP A 596 -20.61 -32.74 -6.07
CA ASP A 596 -19.38 -33.30 -6.62
C ASP A 596 -18.88 -32.35 -7.72
N ASP A 597 -18.03 -31.39 -7.37
CA ASP A 597 -17.65 -30.26 -8.21
C ASP A 597 -16.29 -30.47 -8.88
N VAL A 598 -16.08 -29.82 -10.04
CA VAL A 598 -14.84 -29.90 -10.81
C VAL A 598 -14.32 -28.49 -11.09
N ILE A 599 -13.12 -28.20 -10.60
CA ILE A 599 -12.34 -27.01 -11.00
C ILE A 599 -11.40 -27.44 -12.13
N THR A 600 -11.48 -26.76 -13.26
CA THR A 600 -10.83 -27.19 -14.52
C THR A 600 -9.43 -26.62 -14.70
N ASP A 601 -9.06 -25.58 -13.97
CA ASP A 601 -7.85 -24.76 -14.21
C ASP A 601 -7.17 -24.22 -12.95
N PHE A 602 -7.39 -24.83 -11.78
CA PHE A 602 -6.79 -24.39 -10.51
C PHE A 602 -5.27 -24.24 -10.61
N GLU A 603 -4.74 -23.07 -10.28
CA GLU A 603 -3.32 -22.72 -10.29
C GLU A 603 -2.75 -22.68 -8.86
N ASP A 604 -1.98 -23.73 -8.48
CA ASP A 604 -1.30 -23.83 -7.18
C ASP A 604 -0.43 -22.59 -6.88
N GLY A 605 -0.63 -22.02 -5.67
CA GLY A 605 0.08 -20.83 -5.21
C GLY A 605 -0.44 -19.49 -5.78
N ILE A 606 -1.52 -19.52 -6.58
CA ILE A 606 -2.23 -18.34 -7.11
C ILE A 606 -3.67 -18.36 -6.62
N ASP A 607 -4.38 -19.47 -6.88
CA ASP A 607 -5.78 -19.64 -6.51
C ASP A 607 -5.93 -20.16 -5.08
N LEU A 608 -7.11 -19.92 -4.50
CA LEU A 608 -7.43 -20.39 -3.15
C LEU A 608 -8.79 -21.13 -3.12
N ILE A 609 -8.90 -22.09 -2.23
CA ILE A 609 -10.15 -22.76 -1.88
C ILE A 609 -10.62 -22.31 -0.52
N ARG A 610 -11.77 -21.66 -0.43
CA ARG A 610 -12.36 -21.24 0.82
C ARG A 610 -13.33 -22.29 1.35
N LEU A 611 -13.08 -22.71 2.59
CA LEU A 611 -13.92 -23.68 3.29
C LEU A 611 -14.84 -22.94 4.28
N ARG A 612 -16.16 -23.10 4.11
CA ARG A 612 -17.15 -22.44 4.94
C ARG A 612 -17.79 -23.34 5.99
N GLY A 613 -18.23 -22.72 7.08
CA GLY A 613 -19.00 -23.35 8.16
C GLY A 613 -18.12 -24.09 9.15
N ASP A 614 -18.32 -25.40 9.30
CA ASP A 614 -17.55 -26.27 10.20
C ASP A 614 -16.47 -27.10 9.46
N LEU A 615 -16.12 -26.68 8.23
CA LEU A 615 -15.05 -27.30 7.43
C LEU A 615 -13.71 -26.69 7.77
N THR A 616 -12.69 -27.56 7.93
CA THR A 616 -11.30 -27.17 8.05
C THR A 616 -10.44 -28.03 7.13
N PHE A 617 -9.23 -27.60 6.84
CA PHE A 617 -8.27 -28.38 6.05
C PHE A 617 -8.05 -29.77 6.63
N GLU A 618 -8.04 -29.93 7.96
CA GLU A 618 -7.84 -31.24 8.61
C GLU A 618 -9.01 -32.22 8.40
N ASP A 619 -10.19 -31.74 8.01
CA ASP A 619 -11.34 -32.59 7.67
C ASP A 619 -11.21 -33.22 6.29
N LEU A 620 -10.28 -32.75 5.45
CA LEU A 620 -10.17 -33.12 4.07
C LEU A 620 -9.33 -34.39 3.88
N THR A 621 -9.68 -35.14 2.86
CA THR A 621 -8.84 -36.22 2.31
C THR A 621 -8.44 -35.87 0.90
N ILE A 622 -7.18 -35.57 0.70
CA ILE A 622 -6.60 -35.19 -0.59
C ILE A 622 -5.93 -36.43 -1.18
N ALA A 623 -6.26 -36.80 -2.42
CA ALA A 623 -5.75 -37.97 -3.07
C ALA A 623 -5.62 -37.82 -4.59
N GLN A 624 -4.55 -38.34 -5.16
CA GLN A 624 -4.36 -38.42 -6.62
C GLN A 624 -5.30 -39.44 -7.27
N VAL A 625 -6.05 -39.01 -8.29
CA VAL A 625 -6.95 -39.87 -9.07
C VAL A 625 -6.64 -39.69 -10.58
N GLY A 626 -5.79 -40.52 -11.13
CA GLY A 626 -5.33 -40.32 -12.51
C GLY A 626 -4.38 -39.15 -12.66
N SER A 627 -4.74 -38.17 -13.47
CA SER A 627 -4.05 -36.85 -13.57
C SER A 627 -4.58 -35.84 -12.56
N ASP A 628 -5.73 -36.07 -11.94
CA ASP A 628 -6.49 -35.12 -11.17
C ASP A 628 -6.27 -35.31 -9.66
N THR A 629 -6.49 -34.25 -8.90
CA THR A 629 -6.54 -34.27 -7.44
C THR A 629 -7.98 -34.31 -6.97
N SER A 630 -8.30 -35.29 -6.12
CA SER A 630 -9.61 -35.38 -5.47
C SER A 630 -9.50 -34.94 -4.03
N ILE A 631 -10.29 -33.94 -3.64
CA ILE A 631 -10.40 -33.37 -2.29
C ILE A 631 -11.77 -33.76 -1.77
N THR A 632 -11.82 -34.59 -0.72
CA THR A 632 -13.10 -35.12 -0.24
C THR A 632 -13.25 -35.05 1.26
N THR A 633 -14.48 -34.91 1.70
CA THR A 633 -14.94 -35.14 3.05
C THR A 633 -16.30 -35.85 3.02
N ARG A 634 -16.98 -36.01 4.17
CA ARG A 634 -18.23 -36.79 4.24
C ARG A 634 -19.35 -36.30 3.31
N ARG A 635 -19.33 -35.03 2.90
CA ARG A 635 -20.39 -34.41 2.10
C ARG A 635 -19.88 -33.31 1.15
N LEU A 636 -18.65 -33.37 0.78
CA LEU A 636 -18.04 -32.48 -0.19
C LEU A 636 -17.07 -33.29 -1.03
N SER A 637 -17.07 -33.08 -2.31
CA SER A 637 -16.13 -33.65 -3.27
C SER A 637 -15.74 -32.58 -4.28
N ILE A 638 -14.46 -32.24 -4.34
CA ILE A 638 -13.89 -31.30 -5.31
C ILE A 638 -12.84 -32.06 -6.11
N THR A 639 -12.89 -31.93 -7.41
CA THR A 639 -11.87 -32.47 -8.31
C THR A 639 -11.11 -31.30 -8.94
N LEU A 640 -9.80 -31.23 -8.70
CA LEU A 640 -8.91 -30.30 -9.41
C LEU A 640 -8.35 -31.04 -10.63
N GLN A 641 -8.73 -30.61 -11.81
CA GLN A 641 -8.37 -31.27 -13.06
C GLN A 641 -6.90 -31.02 -13.39
N ASP A 642 -6.17 -32.08 -13.77
CA ASP A 642 -4.75 -32.06 -14.15
C ASP A 642 -3.78 -31.46 -13.10
N VAL A 643 -4.18 -31.40 -11.82
CA VAL A 643 -3.35 -30.93 -10.69
C VAL A 643 -2.79 -32.11 -9.93
N ALA A 644 -1.52 -32.03 -9.50
CA ALA A 644 -0.90 -33.09 -8.70
C ALA A 644 -1.25 -32.92 -7.21
N ALA A 645 -1.70 -34.00 -6.56
CA ALA A 645 -2.09 -33.96 -5.13
C ALA A 645 -0.91 -33.65 -4.17
N SER A 646 0.33 -33.74 -4.65
CA SER A 646 1.52 -33.33 -3.88
C SER A 646 1.73 -31.84 -3.82
N ASP A 647 1.09 -31.10 -4.69
CA ASP A 647 1.24 -29.66 -4.81
C ASP A 647 0.18 -28.93 -3.94
N ILE A 648 -0.87 -29.65 -3.50
CA ILE A 648 -1.95 -29.10 -2.69
C ILE A 648 -1.64 -29.25 -1.20
N GLY A 649 -1.53 -28.14 -0.51
CA GLY A 649 -1.21 -27.99 0.91
C GLY A 649 -2.24 -27.18 1.70
N SER A 650 -1.96 -26.87 2.96
CA SER A 650 -2.83 -26.01 3.78
C SER A 650 -2.80 -24.55 3.38
N ASP A 651 -1.83 -24.15 2.59
CA ASP A 651 -1.64 -22.81 2.03
C ASP A 651 -2.56 -22.49 0.85
N ASP A 652 -3.15 -23.53 0.23
CA ASP A 652 -4.18 -23.36 -0.80
C ASP A 652 -5.60 -23.21 -0.21
N PHE A 653 -5.75 -23.22 1.12
CA PHE A 653 -7.06 -23.18 1.76
C PHE A 653 -7.22 -22.02 2.73
N VAL A 654 -8.44 -21.48 2.73
CA VAL A 654 -8.87 -20.45 3.68
C VAL A 654 -10.08 -20.97 4.46
N ASP A 655 -9.92 -21.13 5.79
CA ASP A 655 -10.99 -21.63 6.66
C ASP A 655 -11.80 -20.45 7.23
N ILE A 656 -13.13 -20.46 7.02
CA ILE A 656 -14.05 -19.49 7.63
C ILE A 656 -15.08 -20.20 8.49
N PHE A 657 -14.95 -20.04 9.79
CA PHE A 657 -15.92 -20.53 10.77
C PHE A 657 -17.12 -19.56 10.86
N ALA A 658 -18.18 -19.80 10.13
CA ALA A 658 -19.42 -19.04 10.20
C ALA A 658 -20.55 -19.79 10.91
#